data_a941c1785d5ad331cd837b00128e8c08
#
_entry.id   a941c1785d5ad331cd837b00128e8c08
#
_cell.length_a   1.000
_cell.length_b   1.000
_cell.length_c   1.000
_cell.angle_alpha   90.00
_cell.angle_beta   90.00
_cell.angle_gamma   90.00
#
_symmetry.space_group_name_H-M   'P 1'
#
loop_
_entity.id
_entity.type
_entity.pdbx_description
1 polymer ?
#
loop_
_entity_poly.entity_id
_entity_poly.type
_entity_poly.pdbx_seq_one_letter_code
_entity_poly.pdbx_strand_id
1 'polypeptide(L)'
;MDNLFIRYSVLILFLPLLAFIVQIFAGKRLPRQGDWVSISAIVSTLILSIIMFVKMLIEYNPDFRHESSFTWLDMGDFNIKLGFLVDNITIVMLLVVSLISTCTHIFSTQYLKGDIRYSRYFAYLGLFTFSMNGIVLANNLMSMYMFWELVGVSSYLLIGHWFEKDSAADASKKAFLTNRVGDIGFFIGIMLIYTAIGSFAFSDIFEGVSAGMIKGTTLTIAGVGLFLGAMGKSSQFPLHIWLPDAMEGPTPVSALMHAATMVAAGVYLSVRVFPLLTPDALLVVAYVGGITAIFAATIAITQNDIKKVLAYSTVSQLGYMILAVGTGVYTAAFFHLLTHAMFKANLFYGSGSVIHSMHHALHEKHDHETDPQDMRNMGGFRKKMPITHFSMLLSTFAIAGVPLFSGFLSKDAILAGTLSFAQQNPQHILLPIFGFSAAAITAFYMFRMIFLTFYGEAKKPEIINDIHESPREMTGPLVLLGGLSLFVWYTLPYFNPMSTYGWFTDLVVPTDAVVPGNLTAKEIEDGAHHAHYLAMYISIAVAFSGILLAYLMYIKKIFVSENWAKKAGFLYYWSLNKYYFDQNYNRFLYQPTLRLARKVAWIDWDLYDKYFINSFGHLTSIASKITGKLDYHGIDQVFVDGNGKIVNLFGKIIKTIQTGRLQNYILYVTAGVIILMILQSF
;
A
#
# COMPACT_ATOMS: atom_id res chain seq x y z
N MET A 1 -15.93 26.76 9.19
CA MET A 1 -15.08 26.73 7.96
C MET A 1 -14.44 28.09 7.62
N ASP A 2 -14.29 28.97 8.59
CA ASP A 2 -13.77 30.34 8.30
C ASP A 2 -12.24 30.44 8.22
N ASN A 3 -11.53 29.36 8.54
CA ASN A 3 -10.09 29.33 8.43
C ASN A 3 -9.65 29.01 6.98
N LEU A 4 -8.74 29.83 6.46
CA LEU A 4 -8.21 29.71 5.09
C LEU A 4 -7.53 28.35 4.86
N PHE A 5 -6.79 27.85 5.84
CA PHE A 5 -6.08 26.56 5.75
C PHE A 5 -7.05 25.39 5.59
N ILE A 6 -8.18 25.39 6.30
CA ILE A 6 -9.22 24.34 6.15
C ILE A 6 -9.88 24.44 4.76
N ARG A 7 -10.19 25.64 4.26
CA ARG A 7 -10.76 25.82 2.91
C ARG A 7 -9.83 25.30 1.82
N TYR A 8 -8.54 25.60 1.92
CA TYR A 8 -7.55 25.11 0.95
C TYR A 8 -7.37 23.60 1.06
N SER A 9 -7.39 23.02 2.25
CA SER A 9 -7.32 21.57 2.46
C SER A 9 -8.49 20.83 1.79
N VAL A 10 -9.71 21.37 1.88
CA VAL A 10 -10.87 20.83 1.19
C VAL A 10 -10.65 20.83 -0.33
N LEU A 11 -10.16 21.94 -0.90
CA LEU A 11 -9.87 22.02 -2.33
C LEU A 11 -8.76 21.05 -2.74
N ILE A 12 -7.65 20.98 -1.98
CA ILE A 12 -6.53 20.07 -2.21
C ILE A 12 -7.00 18.61 -2.21
N LEU A 13 -7.95 18.26 -1.33
CA LEU A 13 -8.51 16.92 -1.28
C LEU A 13 -9.41 16.65 -2.50
N PHE A 14 -10.37 17.51 -2.79
CA PHE A 14 -11.42 17.19 -3.76
C PHE A 14 -11.07 17.46 -5.21
N LEU A 15 -10.11 18.33 -5.54
CA LEU A 15 -9.70 18.58 -6.93
C LEU A 15 -9.19 17.30 -7.65
N PRO A 16 -8.32 16.45 -7.05
CA PRO A 16 -7.92 15.18 -7.67
C PRO A 16 -9.09 14.20 -7.84
N LEU A 17 -10.07 14.19 -6.90
CA LEU A 17 -11.26 13.36 -7.01
C LEU A 17 -12.16 13.81 -8.17
N LEU A 18 -12.36 15.13 -8.34
CA LEU A 18 -13.10 15.66 -9.49
C LEU A 18 -12.42 15.30 -10.80
N ALA A 19 -11.09 15.40 -10.86
CA ALA A 19 -10.33 14.97 -12.03
C ALA A 19 -10.52 13.48 -12.32
N PHE A 20 -10.48 12.61 -11.29
CA PHE A 20 -10.80 11.19 -11.43
C PHE A 20 -12.18 10.96 -12.02
N ILE A 21 -13.23 11.60 -11.49
CA ILE A 21 -14.61 11.45 -11.95
C ILE A 21 -14.74 11.88 -13.42
N VAL A 22 -14.24 13.07 -13.76
CA VAL A 22 -14.29 13.57 -15.15
C VAL A 22 -13.52 12.62 -16.08
N GLN A 23 -12.34 12.18 -15.67
CA GLN A 23 -11.46 11.36 -16.49
C GLN A 23 -12.01 9.94 -16.74
N ILE A 24 -12.61 9.32 -15.74
CA ILE A 24 -13.13 7.95 -15.87
C ILE A 24 -14.40 7.92 -16.76
N PHE A 25 -15.27 8.93 -16.67
CA PHE A 25 -16.53 8.97 -17.43
C PHE A 25 -16.41 9.67 -18.79
N ALA A 26 -15.63 10.73 -18.89
CA ALA A 26 -15.57 11.58 -20.08
C ALA A 26 -14.20 11.60 -20.75
N GLY A 27 -13.12 11.17 -20.10
CA GLY A 27 -11.75 11.37 -20.54
C GLY A 27 -11.46 10.92 -21.96
N LYS A 28 -11.93 9.74 -22.38
CA LYS A 28 -11.75 9.24 -23.76
C LYS A 28 -12.36 10.14 -24.84
N ARG A 29 -13.38 10.94 -24.50
CA ARG A 29 -14.09 11.83 -25.42
C ARG A 29 -13.49 13.25 -25.46
N LEU A 30 -12.66 13.59 -24.48
CA LEU A 30 -12.02 14.90 -24.38
C LEU A 30 -10.79 14.98 -25.27
N PRO A 31 -10.41 16.20 -25.74
CA PRO A 31 -9.15 16.41 -26.44
C PRO A 31 -7.97 15.84 -25.64
N ARG A 32 -6.99 15.25 -26.32
CA ARG A 32 -5.83 14.58 -25.71
C ARG A 32 -6.22 13.51 -24.68
N GLN A 33 -7.37 12.88 -24.83
CA GLN A 33 -7.92 11.91 -23.89
C GLN A 33 -8.05 12.45 -22.44
N GLY A 34 -8.18 13.77 -22.29
CA GLY A 34 -8.49 14.45 -21.04
C GLY A 34 -7.34 14.64 -20.05
N ASP A 35 -6.09 14.34 -20.42
CA ASP A 35 -4.91 14.48 -19.54
C ASP A 35 -4.78 15.88 -18.92
N TRP A 36 -5.12 16.92 -19.67
CA TRP A 36 -5.10 18.31 -19.22
C TRP A 36 -6.02 18.58 -18.01
N VAL A 37 -7.14 17.85 -17.88
CA VAL A 37 -8.04 17.96 -16.71
C VAL A 37 -7.32 17.49 -15.46
N SER A 38 -6.71 16.31 -15.51
CA SER A 38 -5.94 15.76 -14.38
C SER A 38 -4.75 16.64 -14.06
N ILE A 39 -3.98 17.08 -15.06
CA ILE A 39 -2.81 17.94 -14.86
C ILE A 39 -3.23 19.28 -14.23
N SER A 40 -4.28 19.94 -14.73
CA SER A 40 -4.71 21.23 -14.17
C SER A 40 -5.20 21.11 -12.73
N ALA A 41 -5.94 20.05 -12.40
CA ALA A 41 -6.37 19.78 -11.03
C ALA A 41 -5.17 19.59 -10.09
N ILE A 42 -4.19 18.77 -10.48
CA ILE A 42 -3.02 18.50 -9.66
C ILE A 42 -2.08 19.72 -9.54
N VAL A 43 -1.89 20.48 -10.61
CA VAL A 43 -1.13 21.75 -10.54
C VAL A 43 -1.84 22.75 -9.61
N SER A 44 -3.17 22.80 -9.63
CA SER A 44 -3.93 23.64 -8.69
C SER A 44 -3.72 23.18 -7.23
N THR A 45 -3.68 21.86 -6.96
CA THR A 45 -3.35 21.36 -5.61
C THR A 45 -1.94 21.75 -5.19
N LEU A 46 -0.96 21.69 -6.10
CA LEU A 46 0.41 22.11 -5.83
C LEU A 46 0.47 23.62 -5.49
N ILE A 47 -0.19 24.47 -6.27
CA ILE A 47 -0.22 25.91 -6.01
C ILE A 47 -0.82 26.20 -4.63
N LEU A 48 -1.94 25.58 -4.27
CA LEU A 48 -2.58 25.72 -2.97
C LEU A 48 -1.66 25.24 -1.83
N SER A 49 -0.97 24.10 -2.02
CA SER A 49 -0.02 23.56 -1.05
C SER A 49 1.19 24.50 -0.85
N ILE A 50 1.70 25.11 -1.92
CA ILE A 50 2.78 26.12 -1.85
C ILE A 50 2.30 27.35 -1.09
N ILE A 51 1.09 27.85 -1.35
CA ILE A 51 0.52 29.00 -0.62
C ILE A 51 0.41 28.69 0.87
N MET A 52 -0.10 27.49 1.23
CA MET A 52 -0.18 27.06 2.62
C MET A 52 1.20 26.96 3.26
N PHE A 53 2.17 26.41 2.57
CA PHE A 53 3.54 26.26 3.05
C PHE A 53 4.22 27.63 3.29
N VAL A 54 4.14 28.53 2.32
CA VAL A 54 4.71 29.89 2.46
C VAL A 54 4.02 30.63 3.62
N LYS A 55 2.72 30.53 3.75
CA LYS A 55 1.99 31.16 4.86
C LYS A 55 2.40 30.59 6.22
N MET A 56 2.57 29.28 6.34
CA MET A 56 3.07 28.61 7.54
C MET A 56 4.48 29.12 7.90
N LEU A 57 5.39 29.28 6.93
CA LEU A 57 6.73 29.82 7.16
C LEU A 57 6.72 31.28 7.62
N ILE A 58 5.75 32.09 7.16
CA ILE A 58 5.59 33.49 7.59
C ILE A 58 5.03 33.58 9.02
N GLU A 59 4.04 32.75 9.36
CA GLU A 59 3.41 32.71 10.68
C GLU A 59 4.31 32.04 11.74
N TYR A 60 5.20 31.19 11.32
CA TYR A 60 6.26 30.50 12.07
C TYR A 60 5.88 30.14 13.52
N ASN A 61 5.13 29.05 13.68
CA ASN A 61 4.70 28.60 15.01
C ASN A 61 4.80 27.05 15.09
N PRO A 62 5.60 26.48 16.02
CA PRO A 62 5.68 25.03 16.24
C PRO A 62 4.34 24.40 16.64
N ASP A 63 3.51 25.17 17.36
CA ASP A 63 2.19 24.73 17.84
C ASP A 63 1.06 25.01 16.84
N PHE A 64 1.41 25.33 15.59
CA PHE A 64 0.45 25.59 14.53
C PHE A 64 -0.47 24.38 14.31
N ARG A 65 -1.76 24.58 14.62
CA ARG A 65 -2.76 23.52 14.50
C ARG A 65 -4.13 24.09 14.19
N HIS A 66 -4.75 23.61 13.13
CA HIS A 66 -6.13 23.89 12.79
C HIS A 66 -6.88 22.57 12.58
N GLU A 67 -8.02 22.43 13.21
CA GLU A 67 -8.86 21.24 13.12
C GLU A 67 -10.30 21.63 12.81
N SER A 68 -10.97 20.81 11.99
CA SER A 68 -12.39 20.92 11.71
C SER A 68 -12.96 19.53 11.49
N SER A 69 -14.08 19.23 12.13
CA SER A 69 -14.74 17.93 12.00
C SER A 69 -16.25 18.08 11.87
N PHE A 70 -16.89 17.09 11.28
CA PHE A 70 -18.35 16.95 11.25
C PHE A 70 -18.70 15.50 11.55
N THR A 71 -19.84 15.25 12.17
CA THR A 71 -20.34 13.91 12.45
C THR A 71 -20.89 13.32 11.16
N TRP A 72 -20.30 12.22 10.69
CA TRP A 72 -20.73 11.49 9.51
C TRP A 72 -21.74 10.37 9.86
N LEU A 73 -21.47 9.64 10.94
CA LEU A 73 -22.35 8.59 11.43
C LEU A 73 -22.59 8.79 12.93
N ASP A 74 -23.84 8.86 13.33
CA ASP A 74 -24.30 8.95 14.71
C ASP A 74 -25.26 7.81 15.00
N MET A 75 -24.84 6.89 15.90
CA MET A 75 -25.64 5.75 16.36
C MET A 75 -25.71 5.70 17.89
N GLY A 76 -25.85 6.86 18.53
CA GLY A 76 -25.88 6.99 19.98
C GLY A 76 -24.48 6.94 20.59
N ASP A 77 -24.12 5.84 21.23
CA ASP A 77 -22.79 5.70 21.86
C ASP A 77 -21.66 5.50 20.85
N PHE A 78 -21.98 5.19 19.58
CA PHE A 78 -21.00 5.01 18.52
C PHE A 78 -21.10 6.15 17.49
N ASN A 79 -20.11 7.03 17.50
CA ASN A 79 -20.05 8.19 16.62
C ASN A 79 -18.77 8.17 15.76
N ILE A 80 -18.92 8.32 14.43
CA ILE A 80 -17.80 8.52 13.53
C ILE A 80 -17.82 9.97 13.03
N LYS A 81 -16.78 10.71 13.38
CA LYS A 81 -16.53 12.06 12.85
C LYS A 81 -15.54 11.97 11.70
N LEU A 82 -15.79 12.70 10.63
CA LEU A 82 -14.81 12.97 9.58
C LEU A 82 -14.31 14.39 9.72
N GLY A 83 -13.02 14.60 9.50
CA GLY A 83 -12.46 15.93 9.69
C GLY A 83 -11.07 16.08 9.11
N PHE A 84 -10.58 17.30 9.21
CA PHE A 84 -9.29 17.74 8.72
C PHE A 84 -8.43 18.22 9.90
N LEU A 85 -7.20 17.73 9.93
CA LEU A 85 -6.14 18.23 10.79
C LEU A 85 -5.07 18.86 9.92
N VAL A 86 -4.79 20.14 10.16
CA VAL A 86 -3.76 20.90 9.43
C VAL A 86 -2.77 21.43 10.45
N ASP A 87 -1.62 20.82 10.49
CA ASP A 87 -0.44 21.21 11.27
C ASP A 87 0.81 21.28 10.38
N ASN A 88 1.95 21.59 10.95
CA ASN A 88 3.21 21.71 10.22
C ASN A 88 3.55 20.43 9.42
N ILE A 89 3.39 19.25 10.02
CA ILE A 89 3.66 17.96 9.39
C ILE A 89 2.71 17.73 8.20
N THR A 90 1.42 18.06 8.37
CA THR A 90 0.40 17.97 7.31
C THR A 90 0.76 18.85 6.12
N ILE A 91 1.12 20.13 6.35
CA ILE A 91 1.41 21.07 5.24
C ILE A 91 2.65 20.64 4.45
N VAL A 92 3.72 20.24 5.15
CA VAL A 92 4.94 19.73 4.50
C VAL A 92 4.60 18.50 3.65
N MET A 93 3.81 17.58 4.17
CA MET A 93 3.44 16.36 3.46
C MET A 93 2.53 16.63 2.26
N LEU A 94 1.56 17.56 2.36
CA LEU A 94 0.73 17.99 1.22
C LEU A 94 1.57 18.59 0.10
N LEU A 95 2.60 19.41 0.44
CA LEU A 95 3.53 19.95 -0.54
C LEU A 95 4.29 18.84 -1.27
N VAL A 96 4.82 17.88 -0.52
CA VAL A 96 5.57 16.73 -1.10
C VAL A 96 4.69 15.91 -2.03
N VAL A 97 3.50 15.53 -1.58
CA VAL A 97 2.56 14.72 -2.37
C VAL A 97 2.14 15.45 -3.64
N SER A 98 1.76 16.74 -3.54
CA SER A 98 1.32 17.53 -4.69
C SER A 98 2.44 17.77 -5.70
N LEU A 99 3.66 18.01 -5.25
CA LEU A 99 4.83 18.22 -6.12
C LEU A 99 5.15 16.97 -6.92
N ILE A 100 5.31 15.83 -6.24
CA ILE A 100 5.65 14.57 -6.91
C ILE A 100 4.50 14.11 -7.81
N SER A 101 3.24 14.29 -7.39
CA SER A 101 2.09 13.97 -8.23
C SER A 101 2.07 14.83 -9.50
N THR A 102 2.36 16.13 -9.40
CA THR A 102 2.46 17.03 -10.55
C THR A 102 3.56 16.56 -11.52
N CYS A 103 4.75 16.27 -11.02
CA CYS A 103 5.84 15.73 -11.82
C CYS A 103 5.45 14.42 -12.51
N THR A 104 4.73 13.52 -11.79
CA THR A 104 4.25 12.26 -12.33
C THR A 104 3.28 12.47 -13.49
N HIS A 105 2.30 13.36 -13.32
CA HIS A 105 1.33 13.64 -14.37
C HIS A 105 1.99 14.21 -15.63
N ILE A 106 2.92 15.17 -15.47
CA ILE A 106 3.65 15.76 -16.59
C ILE A 106 4.52 14.70 -17.28
N PHE A 107 5.31 13.95 -16.54
CA PHE A 107 6.19 12.90 -17.07
C PHE A 107 5.40 11.83 -17.85
N SER A 108 4.24 11.45 -17.34
CA SER A 108 3.39 10.40 -17.91
C SER A 108 2.81 10.77 -19.28
N THR A 109 2.70 12.06 -19.61
CA THR A 109 2.17 12.51 -20.91
C THR A 109 2.98 11.97 -22.10
N GLN A 110 4.28 11.83 -21.93
CA GLN A 110 5.16 11.29 -22.98
C GLN A 110 5.45 9.80 -22.74
N TYR A 111 5.65 9.39 -21.49
CA TYR A 111 5.99 8.00 -21.17
C TYR A 111 4.91 7.00 -21.60
N LEU A 112 3.61 7.35 -21.47
CA LEU A 112 2.48 6.52 -21.86
C LEU A 112 1.81 6.99 -23.16
N LYS A 113 2.48 7.81 -23.94
CA LYS A 113 1.94 8.28 -25.22
C LYS A 113 1.63 7.09 -26.14
N GLY A 114 0.37 7.00 -26.58
CA GLY A 114 -0.09 5.90 -27.43
C GLY A 114 -0.62 4.67 -26.68
N ASP A 115 -0.58 4.65 -25.35
CA ASP A 115 -1.19 3.56 -24.57
C ASP A 115 -2.72 3.57 -24.71
N ILE A 116 -3.30 2.38 -24.95
CA ILE A 116 -4.75 2.19 -25.14
C ILE A 116 -5.56 2.64 -23.90
N ARG A 117 -4.95 2.57 -22.70
CA ARG A 117 -5.56 2.89 -21.41
C ARG A 117 -5.12 4.23 -20.84
N TYR A 118 -4.61 5.12 -21.70
CA TYR A 118 -4.08 6.43 -21.30
C TYR A 118 -5.04 7.23 -20.41
N SER A 119 -6.31 7.39 -20.83
CA SER A 119 -7.32 8.11 -20.04
C SER A 119 -7.58 7.45 -18.69
N ARG A 120 -7.69 6.10 -18.64
CA ARG A 120 -7.89 5.35 -17.39
C ARG A 120 -6.71 5.48 -16.43
N TYR A 121 -5.51 5.53 -16.97
CA TYR A 121 -4.30 5.74 -16.18
C TYR A 121 -4.34 7.09 -15.43
N PHE A 122 -4.66 8.18 -16.12
CA PHE A 122 -4.77 9.50 -15.49
C PHE A 122 -5.90 9.58 -14.47
N ALA A 123 -7.02 8.87 -14.71
CA ALA A 123 -8.07 8.74 -13.70
C ALA A 123 -7.53 8.08 -12.41
N TYR A 124 -6.84 6.97 -12.52
CA TYR A 124 -6.29 6.26 -11.36
C TYR A 124 -5.21 7.04 -10.63
N LEU A 125 -4.41 7.85 -11.33
CA LEU A 125 -3.47 8.78 -10.68
C LEU A 125 -4.20 9.84 -9.85
N GLY A 126 -5.33 10.37 -10.36
CA GLY A 126 -6.17 11.31 -9.61
C GLY A 126 -6.76 10.68 -8.36
N LEU A 127 -7.32 9.47 -8.47
CA LEU A 127 -7.84 8.70 -7.33
C LEU A 127 -6.76 8.43 -6.29
N PHE A 128 -5.57 8.07 -6.72
CA PHE A 128 -4.44 7.79 -5.85
C PHE A 128 -3.98 9.03 -5.08
N THR A 129 -3.89 10.18 -5.75
CA THR A 129 -3.53 11.46 -5.12
C THR A 129 -4.61 11.92 -4.12
N PHE A 130 -5.90 11.77 -4.46
CA PHE A 130 -7.02 11.99 -3.55
C PHE A 130 -6.88 11.15 -2.28
N SER A 131 -6.62 9.86 -2.44
CA SER A 131 -6.51 8.92 -1.34
C SER A 131 -5.35 9.26 -0.41
N MET A 132 -4.21 9.63 -0.97
CA MET A 132 -3.03 10.02 -0.17
C MET A 132 -3.24 11.34 0.56
N ASN A 133 -3.81 12.34 -0.10
CA ASN A 133 -4.17 13.61 0.57
C ASN A 133 -5.17 13.39 1.71
N GLY A 134 -6.08 12.41 1.56
CA GLY A 134 -7.01 12.03 2.62
C GLY A 134 -6.32 11.43 3.85
N ILE A 135 -5.29 10.58 3.67
CA ILE A 135 -4.46 10.08 4.77
C ILE A 135 -3.79 11.25 5.51
N VAL A 136 -3.19 12.17 4.74
CA VAL A 136 -2.42 13.29 5.29
C VAL A 136 -3.31 14.26 6.08
N LEU A 137 -4.52 14.50 5.61
CA LEU A 137 -5.49 15.44 6.21
C LEU A 137 -6.34 14.84 7.33
N ALA A 138 -6.34 13.52 7.52
CA ALA A 138 -7.19 12.85 8.51
C ALA A 138 -6.90 13.33 9.94
N ASN A 139 -7.95 13.71 10.68
CA ASN A 139 -7.85 14.12 12.09
C ASN A 139 -8.14 12.98 13.08
N ASN A 140 -8.40 11.78 12.58
CA ASN A 140 -8.71 10.62 13.40
C ASN A 140 -8.27 9.31 12.72
N LEU A 141 -8.08 8.27 13.53
CA LEU A 141 -7.61 6.97 13.07
C LEU A 141 -8.57 6.28 12.09
N MET A 142 -9.89 6.45 12.24
CA MET A 142 -10.87 5.80 11.36
C MET A 142 -10.88 6.43 9.97
N SER A 143 -10.87 7.77 9.88
CA SER A 143 -10.73 8.47 8.58
C SER A 143 -9.42 8.09 7.89
N MET A 144 -8.32 8.06 8.67
CA MET A 144 -7.02 7.64 8.15
C MET A 144 -7.07 6.21 7.60
N TYR A 145 -7.71 5.27 8.30
CA TYR A 145 -7.88 3.90 7.85
C TYR A 145 -8.72 3.80 6.56
N MET A 146 -9.80 4.57 6.43
CA MET A 146 -10.63 4.59 5.21
C MET A 146 -9.81 5.01 3.98
N PHE A 147 -9.04 6.10 4.09
CA PHE A 147 -8.15 6.55 3.01
C PHE A 147 -6.95 5.60 2.80
N TRP A 148 -6.49 4.95 3.86
CA TRP A 148 -5.45 3.92 3.81
C TRP A 148 -5.83 2.74 2.92
N GLU A 149 -7.07 2.28 3.05
CA GLU A 149 -7.63 1.23 2.20
C GLU A 149 -7.79 1.70 0.75
N LEU A 150 -8.21 2.95 0.56
CA LEU A 150 -8.39 3.51 -0.77
C LEU A 150 -7.04 3.69 -1.50
N VAL A 151 -5.96 4.04 -0.79
CA VAL A 151 -4.58 4.00 -1.33
C VAL A 151 -4.22 2.57 -1.75
N GLY A 152 -4.60 1.56 -0.96
CA GLY A 152 -4.40 0.15 -1.31
C GLY A 152 -5.09 -0.24 -2.63
N VAL A 153 -6.35 0.12 -2.79
CA VAL A 153 -7.13 -0.15 -4.01
C VAL A 153 -6.57 0.60 -5.21
N SER A 154 -6.28 1.89 -5.07
CA SER A 154 -5.75 2.69 -6.18
C SER A 154 -4.36 2.23 -6.61
N SER A 155 -3.52 1.77 -5.68
CA SER A 155 -2.22 1.16 -5.99
C SER A 155 -2.37 -0.16 -6.75
N TYR A 156 -3.31 -1.02 -6.35
CA TYR A 156 -3.65 -2.25 -7.06
C TYR A 156 -3.99 -1.98 -8.53
N LEU A 157 -4.83 -0.96 -8.79
CA LEU A 157 -5.24 -0.57 -10.14
C LEU A 157 -4.08 -0.02 -10.98
N LEU A 158 -3.13 0.68 -10.35
CA LEU A 158 -1.98 1.26 -11.03
C LEU A 158 -0.87 0.25 -11.29
N ILE A 159 -0.58 -0.67 -10.36
CA ILE A 159 0.39 -1.77 -10.55
C ILE A 159 -0.11 -2.70 -11.66
N GLY A 160 -1.40 -3.03 -11.63
CA GLY A 160 -2.07 -3.86 -12.64
C GLY A 160 -2.47 -3.10 -13.91
N HIS A 161 -1.77 -2.00 -14.28
CA HIS A 161 -2.13 -1.22 -15.48
C HIS A 161 -2.13 -2.08 -16.75
N TRP A 162 -1.15 -2.96 -16.90
CA TRP A 162 -1.04 -3.93 -17.99
C TRP A 162 -1.47 -5.34 -17.54
N PHE A 163 -2.68 -5.45 -17.00
CA PHE A 163 -3.22 -6.67 -16.39
C PHE A 163 -3.34 -7.87 -17.34
N GLU A 164 -3.18 -7.69 -18.66
CA GLU A 164 -3.09 -8.80 -19.62
C GLU A 164 -1.79 -9.58 -19.47
N LYS A 165 -0.76 -8.98 -18.87
CA LYS A 165 0.46 -9.69 -18.49
C LYS A 165 0.22 -10.36 -17.15
N ASP A 166 0.36 -11.68 -17.10
CA ASP A 166 0.20 -12.46 -15.86
C ASP A 166 1.10 -11.94 -14.75
N SER A 167 2.33 -11.52 -15.06
CA SER A 167 3.26 -10.92 -14.10
C SER A 167 2.71 -9.67 -13.45
N ALA A 168 2.08 -8.76 -14.22
CA ALA A 168 1.50 -7.53 -13.68
C ALA A 168 0.22 -7.79 -12.88
N ALA A 169 -0.63 -8.73 -13.34
CA ALA A 169 -1.82 -9.16 -12.63
C ALA A 169 -1.47 -9.83 -11.29
N ASP A 170 -0.46 -10.68 -11.25
CA ASP A 170 -0.01 -11.35 -10.02
C ASP A 170 0.70 -10.38 -9.07
N ALA A 171 1.51 -9.46 -9.60
CA ALA A 171 2.15 -8.40 -8.82
C ALA A 171 1.13 -7.50 -8.11
N SER A 172 0.06 -7.10 -8.81
CA SER A 172 -0.99 -6.27 -8.23
C SER A 172 -1.76 -6.99 -7.11
N LYS A 173 -2.13 -8.26 -7.32
CA LYS A 173 -2.77 -9.12 -6.30
C LYS A 173 -1.85 -9.30 -5.08
N LYS A 174 -0.56 -9.60 -5.32
CA LYS A 174 0.43 -9.77 -4.26
C LYS A 174 0.58 -8.51 -3.42
N ALA A 175 0.69 -7.34 -4.07
CA ALA A 175 0.77 -6.06 -3.39
C ALA A 175 -0.47 -5.82 -2.53
N PHE A 176 -1.67 -6.00 -3.07
CA PHE A 176 -2.92 -5.79 -2.34
C PHE A 176 -3.06 -6.74 -1.14
N LEU A 177 -2.87 -8.04 -1.34
CA LEU A 177 -3.03 -9.06 -0.29
C LEU A 177 -1.98 -8.94 0.82
N THR A 178 -0.72 -8.66 0.47
CA THR A 178 0.35 -8.48 1.48
C THR A 178 0.07 -7.26 2.34
N ASN A 179 -0.37 -6.15 1.75
CA ASN A 179 -0.75 -4.96 2.50
C ASN A 179 -1.95 -5.24 3.40
N ARG A 180 -2.94 -6.01 2.93
CA ARG A 180 -4.13 -6.36 3.72
C ARG A 180 -3.79 -7.09 5.03
N VAL A 181 -2.73 -7.89 5.05
CA VAL A 181 -2.25 -8.52 6.29
C VAL A 181 -1.83 -7.45 7.31
N GLY A 182 -1.12 -6.42 6.88
CA GLY A 182 -0.78 -5.28 7.73
C GLY A 182 -2.01 -4.48 8.17
N ASP A 183 -2.94 -4.26 7.25
CA ASP A 183 -4.18 -3.48 7.49
C ASP A 183 -5.08 -4.13 8.54
N ILE A 184 -5.11 -5.48 8.62
CA ILE A 184 -5.81 -6.21 9.70
C ILE A 184 -5.20 -5.86 11.07
N GLY A 185 -3.87 -5.86 11.19
CA GLY A 185 -3.20 -5.44 12.42
C GLY A 185 -3.49 -3.99 12.78
N PHE A 186 -3.48 -3.10 11.80
CA PHE A 186 -3.84 -1.69 11.97
C PHE A 186 -5.25 -1.54 12.53
N PHE A 187 -6.23 -2.24 11.95
CA PHE A 187 -7.61 -2.21 12.41
C PHE A 187 -7.76 -2.73 13.84
N ILE A 188 -7.09 -3.83 14.19
CA ILE A 188 -7.09 -4.35 15.56
C ILE A 188 -6.52 -3.32 16.54
N GLY A 189 -5.42 -2.65 16.18
CA GLY A 189 -4.84 -1.57 16.98
C GLY A 189 -5.82 -0.42 17.21
N ILE A 190 -6.52 0.03 16.17
CA ILE A 190 -7.57 1.05 16.24
C ILE A 190 -8.69 0.63 17.20
N MET A 191 -9.19 -0.60 17.07
CA MET A 191 -10.29 -1.08 17.89
C MET A 191 -9.91 -1.24 19.36
N LEU A 192 -8.66 -1.65 19.67
CA LEU A 192 -8.17 -1.69 21.05
C LEU A 192 -8.12 -0.29 21.69
N ILE A 193 -7.71 0.72 20.94
CA ILE A 193 -7.71 2.11 21.41
C ILE A 193 -9.16 2.58 21.62
N TYR A 194 -10.03 2.36 20.63
CA TYR A 194 -11.43 2.77 20.71
C TYR A 194 -12.17 2.15 21.88
N THR A 195 -11.99 0.86 22.14
CA THR A 195 -12.66 0.18 23.27
C THR A 195 -12.22 0.69 24.62
N ALA A 196 -11.01 1.28 24.74
CA ALA A 196 -10.49 1.83 25.97
C ALA A 196 -10.86 3.31 26.16
N ILE A 197 -10.91 4.11 25.09
CA ILE A 197 -11.04 5.57 25.13
C ILE A 197 -12.41 6.05 24.65
N GLY A 198 -13.07 5.31 23.74
CA GLY A 198 -14.38 5.67 23.18
C GLY A 198 -14.33 6.70 22.05
N SER A 199 -13.14 7.06 21.54
CA SER A 199 -12.97 8.03 20.47
C SER A 199 -11.91 7.57 19.46
N PHE A 200 -12.07 8.03 18.19
CA PHE A 200 -11.07 7.84 17.13
C PHE A 200 -10.21 9.10 16.91
N ALA A 201 -10.59 10.26 17.47
CA ALA A 201 -9.89 11.53 17.27
C ALA A 201 -8.52 11.51 17.92
N PHE A 202 -7.50 12.02 17.23
CA PHE A 202 -6.12 12.05 17.76
C PHE A 202 -6.02 12.84 19.06
N SER A 203 -6.73 13.98 19.19
CA SER A 203 -6.77 14.77 20.43
C SER A 203 -7.21 13.95 21.62
N ASP A 204 -8.38 13.29 21.49
CA ASP A 204 -9.00 12.51 22.57
C ASP A 204 -8.15 11.29 22.93
N ILE A 205 -7.51 10.68 21.92
CA ILE A 205 -6.63 9.53 22.10
C ILE A 205 -5.38 9.93 22.90
N PHE A 206 -4.72 11.03 22.53
CA PHE A 206 -3.52 11.50 23.23
C PHE A 206 -3.84 11.90 24.67
N GLU A 207 -4.97 12.58 24.89
CA GLU A 207 -5.45 12.92 26.23
C GLU A 207 -5.78 11.65 27.05
N GLY A 208 -6.50 10.69 26.47
CA GLY A 208 -6.86 9.43 27.11
C GLY A 208 -5.65 8.58 27.51
N VAL A 209 -4.60 8.52 26.65
CA VAL A 209 -3.33 7.85 26.98
C VAL A 209 -2.61 8.59 28.11
N SER A 210 -2.54 9.91 28.07
CA SER A 210 -1.92 10.74 29.14
C SER A 210 -2.67 10.60 30.47
N ALA A 211 -3.99 10.47 30.43
CA ALA A 211 -4.83 10.18 31.60
C ALA A 211 -4.75 8.72 32.09
N GLY A 212 -4.04 7.84 31.36
CA GLY A 212 -3.87 6.45 31.74
C GLY A 212 -5.10 5.55 31.52
N MET A 213 -6.03 5.95 30.65
CA MET A 213 -7.21 5.12 30.28
C MET A 213 -6.82 3.82 29.59
N ILE A 214 -5.71 3.83 28.83
CA ILE A 214 -5.08 2.67 28.25
C ILE A 214 -3.58 2.70 28.58
N LYS A 215 -3.00 1.59 29.07
CA LYS A 215 -1.59 1.51 29.50
C LYS A 215 -1.05 0.08 29.47
N GLY A 216 0.25 -0.05 29.68
CA GLY A 216 0.95 -1.35 29.79
C GLY A 216 0.82 -2.18 28.52
N THR A 217 0.64 -3.49 28.67
CA THR A 217 0.63 -4.45 27.57
C THR A 217 -0.45 -4.17 26.52
N THR A 218 -1.63 -3.68 26.95
CA THR A 218 -2.72 -3.35 26.01
C THR A 218 -2.35 -2.20 25.08
N LEU A 219 -1.72 -1.13 25.60
CA LEU A 219 -1.23 -0.03 24.78
C LEU A 219 -0.09 -0.48 23.87
N THR A 220 0.82 -1.35 24.38
CA THR A 220 1.89 -1.94 23.55
C THR A 220 1.33 -2.73 22.38
N ILE A 221 0.35 -3.62 22.62
CA ILE A 221 -0.30 -4.41 21.55
C ILE A 221 -1.01 -3.48 20.56
N ALA A 222 -1.72 -2.46 21.04
CA ALA A 222 -2.36 -1.48 20.18
C ALA A 222 -1.35 -0.73 19.31
N GLY A 223 -0.24 -0.25 19.90
CA GLY A 223 0.86 0.42 19.18
C GLY A 223 1.51 -0.47 18.13
N VAL A 224 1.82 -1.72 18.46
CA VAL A 224 2.34 -2.71 17.50
C VAL A 224 1.30 -2.99 16.41
N GLY A 225 0.01 -3.05 16.75
CA GLY A 225 -1.08 -3.17 15.78
C GLY A 225 -1.11 -2.02 14.77
N LEU A 226 -1.02 -0.77 15.24
CA LEU A 226 -0.90 0.39 14.35
C LEU A 226 0.34 0.29 13.45
N PHE A 227 1.47 -0.14 14.02
CA PHE A 227 2.72 -0.32 13.29
C PHE A 227 2.64 -1.44 12.23
N LEU A 228 1.86 -2.50 12.44
CA LEU A 228 1.62 -3.53 11.40
C LEU A 228 1.04 -2.94 10.12
N GLY A 229 0.13 -1.97 10.22
CA GLY A 229 -0.31 -1.19 9.05
C GLY A 229 0.85 -0.48 8.34
N ALA A 230 1.70 0.19 9.12
CA ALA A 230 2.90 0.83 8.58
C ALA A 230 3.87 -0.18 7.94
N MET A 231 4.05 -1.37 8.53
CA MET A 231 4.87 -2.45 7.98
C MET A 231 4.38 -2.90 6.60
N GLY A 232 3.07 -3.02 6.40
CA GLY A 232 2.47 -3.37 5.11
C GLY A 232 2.80 -2.32 4.06
N LYS A 233 2.35 -1.07 4.24
CA LYS A 233 2.50 0.01 3.24
C LYS A 233 3.95 0.41 3.02
N SER A 234 4.75 0.52 4.09
CA SER A 234 6.18 0.86 3.98
C SER A 234 7.08 -0.35 3.70
N SER A 235 6.50 -1.50 3.34
CA SER A 235 7.27 -2.66 2.88
C SER A 235 8.38 -3.07 3.86
N GLN A 236 8.07 -3.10 5.17
CA GLN A 236 9.01 -3.52 6.19
C GLN A 236 9.04 -5.04 6.31
N PHE A 237 10.18 -5.59 6.73
CA PHE A 237 10.30 -7.01 7.03
C PHE A 237 9.26 -7.44 8.11
N PRO A 238 8.53 -8.56 7.91
CA PRO A 238 8.58 -9.51 6.79
C PRO A 238 7.64 -9.19 5.61
N LEU A 239 6.87 -8.12 5.62
CA LEU A 239 5.86 -7.77 4.59
C LEU A 239 6.46 -7.02 3.36
N HIS A 240 7.76 -7.13 3.11
CA HIS A 240 8.48 -6.39 2.06
C HIS A 240 8.33 -6.95 0.64
N ILE A 241 7.86 -8.19 0.49
CA ILE A 241 7.95 -8.99 -0.75
C ILE A 241 7.17 -8.43 -1.95
N TRP A 242 6.19 -7.56 -1.72
CA TRP A 242 5.33 -7.01 -2.76
C TRP A 242 5.96 -5.86 -3.55
N LEU A 243 6.82 -5.05 -2.90
CA LEU A 243 7.32 -3.81 -3.48
C LEU A 243 8.24 -4.03 -4.70
N PRO A 244 9.17 -4.99 -4.71
CA PRO A 244 9.97 -5.27 -5.91
C PRO A 244 9.16 -5.79 -7.10
N ASP A 245 8.06 -6.51 -6.86
CA ASP A 245 7.19 -7.01 -7.90
C ASP A 245 6.23 -5.92 -8.42
N ALA A 246 5.91 -4.91 -7.60
CA ALA A 246 5.17 -3.72 -8.02
C ALA A 246 5.86 -2.92 -9.15
N MET A 247 7.14 -3.22 -9.46
CA MET A 247 7.87 -2.67 -10.60
C MET A 247 7.32 -3.11 -11.96
N GLU A 248 6.39 -4.07 -12.02
CA GLU A 248 5.65 -4.42 -13.25
C GLU A 248 4.74 -3.26 -13.73
N GLY A 249 4.34 -2.37 -12.85
CA GLY A 249 3.60 -1.16 -13.22
C GLY A 249 4.46 -0.14 -14.00
N PRO A 250 3.80 0.86 -14.65
CA PRO A 250 4.50 1.93 -15.37
C PRO A 250 5.49 2.69 -14.47
N THR A 251 6.66 3.04 -14.99
CA THR A 251 7.72 3.69 -14.18
C THR A 251 7.29 5.00 -13.50
N PRO A 252 6.46 5.88 -14.09
CA PRO A 252 5.96 7.06 -13.38
C PRO A 252 5.13 6.71 -12.14
N VAL A 253 4.38 5.59 -12.17
CA VAL A 253 3.66 5.07 -10.99
C VAL A 253 4.66 4.65 -9.92
N SER A 254 5.73 3.94 -10.32
CA SER A 254 6.78 3.55 -9.37
C SER A 254 7.42 4.78 -8.72
N ALA A 255 7.66 5.87 -9.46
CA ALA A 255 8.16 7.12 -8.92
C ALA A 255 7.19 7.71 -7.87
N LEU A 256 5.89 7.79 -8.17
CA LEU A 256 4.89 8.34 -7.26
C LEU A 256 4.71 7.48 -6.01
N MET A 257 4.49 6.17 -6.19
CA MET A 257 4.18 5.24 -5.09
C MET A 257 5.35 5.06 -4.12
N HIS A 258 6.58 5.04 -4.63
CA HIS A 258 7.76 4.66 -3.85
C HIS A 258 8.59 5.84 -3.36
N ALA A 259 8.26 7.07 -3.76
CA ALA A 259 8.95 8.25 -3.27
C ALA A 259 8.19 9.00 -2.17
N ALA A 260 6.90 9.34 -2.41
CA ALA A 260 6.20 10.35 -1.62
C ALA A 260 4.81 9.93 -1.12
N THR A 261 4.30 8.75 -1.50
CA THR A 261 2.90 8.43 -1.25
C THR A 261 2.71 7.10 -0.52
N MET A 262 2.33 6.03 -1.18
CA MET A 262 1.93 4.78 -0.53
C MET A 262 2.93 4.29 0.53
N VAL A 263 4.21 4.20 0.17
CA VAL A 263 5.23 3.72 1.11
C VAL A 263 5.59 4.76 2.17
N ALA A 264 5.43 6.04 1.87
CA ALA A 264 5.60 7.14 2.81
C ALA A 264 4.48 7.18 3.86
N ALA A 265 3.27 6.69 3.53
CA ALA A 265 2.14 6.68 4.43
C ALA A 265 2.41 5.91 5.74
N GLY A 266 3.16 4.79 5.68
CA GLY A 266 3.50 4.05 6.90
C GLY A 266 4.48 4.79 7.80
N VAL A 267 5.46 5.49 7.24
CA VAL A 267 6.35 6.37 8.02
C VAL A 267 5.56 7.53 8.60
N TYR A 268 4.71 8.18 7.78
CA TYR A 268 3.83 9.26 8.23
C TYR A 268 2.91 8.83 9.38
N LEU A 269 2.27 7.65 9.26
CA LEU A 269 1.48 7.07 10.35
C LEU A 269 2.35 6.90 11.61
N SER A 270 3.53 6.30 11.50
CA SER A 270 4.42 6.03 12.65
C SER A 270 4.86 7.32 13.35
N VAL A 271 5.13 8.39 12.58
CA VAL A 271 5.41 9.74 13.11
C VAL A 271 4.17 10.32 13.79
N ARG A 272 3.00 10.21 13.18
CA ARG A 272 1.74 10.77 13.69
C ARG A 272 1.29 10.11 14.99
N VAL A 273 1.46 8.80 15.12
CA VAL A 273 1.08 8.04 16.31
C VAL A 273 2.23 7.83 17.30
N PHE A 274 3.37 8.47 17.09
CA PHE A 274 4.55 8.32 17.94
C PHE A 274 4.24 8.41 19.45
N PRO A 275 3.44 9.39 19.92
CA PRO A 275 3.11 9.51 21.35
C PRO A 275 2.30 8.31 21.92
N LEU A 276 1.74 7.44 21.07
CA LEU A 276 1.01 6.23 21.49
C LEU A 276 1.91 5.00 21.60
N LEU A 277 3.14 5.08 21.09
CA LEU A 277 4.06 3.94 21.06
C LEU A 277 4.79 3.83 22.40
N THR A 278 4.54 2.72 23.10
CA THR A 278 5.29 2.41 24.33
C THR A 278 6.75 2.10 24.03
N PRO A 279 7.67 2.19 25.01
CA PRO A 279 9.06 1.81 24.85
C PRO A 279 9.26 0.42 24.23
N ASP A 280 8.46 -0.57 24.64
CA ASP A 280 8.52 -1.93 24.07
C ASP A 280 8.08 -1.97 22.60
N ALA A 281 7.02 -1.23 22.25
CA ALA A 281 6.57 -1.11 20.86
C ALA A 281 7.65 -0.39 20.02
N LEU A 282 8.27 0.65 20.52
CA LEU A 282 9.37 1.36 19.84
C LEU A 282 10.58 0.47 19.60
N LEU A 283 10.92 -0.43 20.53
CA LEU A 283 11.98 -1.43 20.30
C LEU A 283 11.64 -2.36 19.13
N VAL A 284 10.39 -2.84 19.04
CA VAL A 284 9.95 -3.64 17.89
C VAL A 284 10.11 -2.83 16.60
N VAL A 285 9.66 -1.58 16.59
CA VAL A 285 9.80 -0.67 15.45
C VAL A 285 11.27 -0.48 15.05
N ALA A 286 12.16 -0.22 16.02
CA ALA A 286 13.60 -0.03 15.79
C ALA A 286 14.27 -1.24 15.13
N TYR A 287 14.03 -2.43 15.67
CA TYR A 287 14.64 -3.66 15.14
C TYR A 287 14.08 -4.04 13.78
N VAL A 288 12.76 -3.93 13.57
CA VAL A 288 12.16 -4.17 12.25
C VAL A 288 12.73 -3.20 11.21
N GLY A 289 12.85 -1.90 11.55
CA GLY A 289 13.46 -0.90 10.68
C GLY A 289 14.93 -1.19 10.37
N GLY A 290 15.74 -1.47 11.38
CA GLY A 290 17.17 -1.76 11.21
C GLY A 290 17.44 -3.03 10.40
N ILE A 291 16.71 -4.12 10.68
CA ILE A 291 16.77 -5.35 9.88
C ILE A 291 16.36 -5.09 8.45
N THR A 292 15.26 -4.35 8.22
CA THR A 292 14.80 -4.01 6.88
C THR A 292 15.86 -3.21 6.11
N ALA A 293 16.48 -2.22 6.75
CA ALA A 293 17.49 -1.38 6.14
C ALA A 293 18.68 -2.18 5.58
N ILE A 294 19.27 -3.03 6.40
CA ILE A 294 20.45 -3.83 5.99
C ILE A 294 20.07 -4.95 5.02
N PHE A 295 18.98 -5.65 5.30
CA PHE A 295 18.52 -6.78 4.51
C PHE A 295 18.22 -6.36 3.06
N ALA A 296 17.42 -5.29 2.86
CA ALA A 296 17.11 -4.79 1.53
C ALA A 296 18.36 -4.26 0.79
N ALA A 297 19.28 -3.60 1.51
CA ALA A 297 20.53 -3.11 0.93
C ALA A 297 21.38 -4.28 0.39
N THR A 298 21.48 -5.40 1.11
CA THR A 298 22.24 -6.57 0.64
C THR A 298 21.64 -7.22 -0.59
N ILE A 299 20.31 -7.24 -0.74
CA ILE A 299 19.66 -7.73 -1.96
C ILE A 299 19.94 -6.79 -3.15
N ALA A 300 19.89 -5.46 -2.93
CA ALA A 300 20.12 -4.47 -3.98
C ALA A 300 21.50 -4.61 -4.67
N ILE A 301 22.52 -5.11 -3.97
CA ILE A 301 23.87 -5.36 -4.53
C ILE A 301 23.81 -6.26 -5.76
N THR A 302 22.98 -7.31 -5.72
CA THR A 302 22.99 -8.39 -6.71
C THR A 302 21.93 -8.25 -7.80
N GLN A 303 20.95 -7.34 -7.61
CA GLN A 303 19.92 -7.11 -8.63
C GLN A 303 20.50 -6.46 -9.90
N ASN A 304 20.03 -6.91 -11.07
CA ASN A 304 20.48 -6.41 -12.37
C ASN A 304 19.45 -5.53 -13.07
N ASP A 305 18.19 -5.62 -12.69
CA ASP A 305 17.11 -4.77 -13.17
C ASP A 305 17.20 -3.40 -12.45
N ILE A 306 17.29 -2.31 -13.22
CA ILE A 306 17.44 -0.94 -12.71
C ILE A 306 16.27 -0.54 -11.78
N LYS A 307 15.02 -0.93 -12.11
CA LYS A 307 13.85 -0.66 -11.26
C LYS A 307 13.89 -1.49 -9.98
N LYS A 308 14.31 -2.77 -10.04
CA LYS A 308 14.43 -3.62 -8.84
C LYS A 308 15.53 -3.15 -7.89
N VAL A 309 16.66 -2.64 -8.41
CA VAL A 309 17.68 -1.98 -7.56
C VAL A 309 17.07 -0.81 -6.82
N LEU A 310 16.33 0.06 -7.52
CA LEU A 310 15.67 1.21 -6.91
C LEU A 310 14.56 0.80 -5.94
N ALA A 311 13.86 -0.30 -6.20
CA ALA A 311 12.85 -0.86 -5.29
C ALA A 311 13.46 -1.31 -3.96
N TYR A 312 14.49 -2.16 -3.98
CA TYR A 312 15.19 -2.57 -2.76
C TYR A 312 15.89 -1.42 -2.05
N SER A 313 16.38 -0.45 -2.82
CA SER A 313 16.88 0.80 -2.27
C SER A 313 15.78 1.58 -1.53
N THR A 314 14.53 1.57 -2.03
CA THR A 314 13.39 2.19 -1.33
C THR A 314 13.07 1.46 -0.03
N VAL A 315 12.98 0.13 -0.05
CA VAL A 315 12.77 -0.69 1.16
C VAL A 315 13.84 -0.39 2.21
N SER A 316 15.11 -0.30 1.80
CA SER A 316 16.23 0.04 2.69
C SER A 316 16.08 1.43 3.32
N GLN A 317 15.74 2.47 2.52
CA GLN A 317 15.60 3.83 3.05
C GLN A 317 14.36 3.96 3.98
N LEU A 318 13.27 3.27 3.68
CA LEU A 318 12.12 3.19 4.58
C LEU A 318 12.50 2.49 5.89
N GLY A 319 13.34 1.45 5.83
CA GLY A 319 13.94 0.82 7.01
C GLY A 319 14.70 1.82 7.88
N TYR A 320 15.47 2.73 7.29
CA TYR A 320 16.13 3.82 8.03
C TYR A 320 15.14 4.74 8.75
N MET A 321 14.06 5.14 8.06
CA MET A 321 13.07 6.02 8.66
C MET A 321 12.36 5.34 9.85
N ILE A 322 12.01 4.08 9.68
CA ILE A 322 11.37 3.28 10.75
C ILE A 322 12.35 3.03 11.90
N LEU A 323 13.64 2.76 11.62
CA LEU A 323 14.69 2.68 12.63
C LEU A 323 14.77 3.99 13.45
N ALA A 324 14.73 5.13 12.79
CA ALA A 324 14.77 6.44 13.43
C ALA A 324 13.53 6.69 14.32
N VAL A 325 12.33 6.33 13.84
CA VAL A 325 11.11 6.37 14.68
C VAL A 325 11.30 5.51 15.93
N GLY A 326 11.76 4.27 15.78
CA GLY A 326 11.91 3.32 16.88
C GLY A 326 12.97 3.71 17.93
N THR A 327 13.98 4.48 17.52
CA THR A 327 15.02 5.02 18.42
C THR A 327 14.69 6.39 19.01
N GLY A 328 13.50 6.95 18.71
CA GLY A 328 13.02 8.20 19.28
C GLY A 328 13.30 9.45 18.44
N VAL A 329 14.08 9.36 17.34
CA VAL A 329 14.40 10.51 16.46
C VAL A 329 13.45 10.59 15.27
N TYR A 330 12.15 10.60 15.54
CA TYR A 330 11.10 10.61 14.52
C TYR A 330 11.10 11.89 13.67
N THR A 331 11.60 13.00 14.19
CA THR A 331 11.81 14.26 13.45
C THR A 331 12.80 14.06 12.30
N ALA A 332 13.94 13.38 12.55
CA ALA A 332 14.89 13.00 11.54
C ALA A 332 14.30 11.98 10.53
N ALA A 333 13.43 11.07 10.98
CA ALA A 333 12.70 10.17 10.08
C ALA A 333 11.81 10.94 9.10
N PHE A 334 11.06 11.93 9.59
CA PHE A 334 10.20 12.77 8.76
C PHE A 334 11.01 13.69 7.84
N PHE A 335 12.13 14.21 8.32
CA PHE A 335 13.06 14.96 7.48
C PHE A 335 13.65 14.10 6.35
N HIS A 336 14.01 12.86 6.67
CA HIS A 336 14.48 11.95 5.63
C HIS A 336 13.38 11.55 4.64
N LEU A 337 12.14 11.45 5.08
CA LEU A 337 10.98 11.25 4.19
C LEU A 337 10.84 12.38 3.17
N LEU A 338 10.97 13.64 3.61
CA LEU A 338 10.92 14.82 2.76
C LEU A 338 12.03 14.81 1.70
N THR A 339 13.28 14.63 2.12
CA THR A 339 14.43 14.60 1.20
C THR A 339 14.40 13.39 0.29
N HIS A 340 14.01 12.21 0.82
CA HIS A 340 13.85 10.96 0.10
C HIS A 340 12.86 11.10 -1.06
N ALA A 341 11.74 11.78 -0.84
CA ALA A 341 10.75 11.98 -1.88
C ALA A 341 11.35 12.62 -3.14
N MET A 342 12.22 13.63 -2.97
CA MET A 342 12.84 14.35 -4.08
C MET A 342 13.84 13.49 -4.85
N PHE A 343 14.86 12.97 -4.17
CA PHE A 343 15.89 12.20 -4.88
C PHE A 343 15.38 10.83 -5.37
N LYS A 344 14.42 10.20 -4.68
CA LYS A 344 13.91 8.90 -5.09
C LYS A 344 13.00 8.99 -6.31
N ALA A 345 12.08 9.97 -6.36
CA ALA A 345 11.27 10.21 -7.54
C ALA A 345 12.15 10.52 -8.75
N ASN A 346 13.18 11.34 -8.57
CA ASN A 346 14.13 11.65 -9.62
C ASN A 346 14.87 10.41 -10.16
N LEU A 347 15.32 9.53 -9.28
CA LEU A 347 15.96 8.26 -9.67
C LEU A 347 15.01 7.34 -10.47
N PHE A 348 13.75 7.25 -10.07
CA PHE A 348 12.77 6.48 -10.83
C PHE A 348 12.42 7.13 -12.17
N TYR A 349 12.25 8.46 -12.24
CA TYR A 349 12.06 9.13 -13.54
C TYR A 349 13.28 8.98 -14.45
N GLY A 350 14.48 9.06 -13.89
CA GLY A 350 15.71 8.83 -14.63
C GLY A 350 15.79 7.41 -15.18
N SER A 351 15.44 6.41 -14.36
CA SER A 351 15.34 5.02 -14.85
C SER A 351 14.28 4.87 -15.94
N GLY A 352 13.13 5.56 -15.79
CA GLY A 352 12.08 5.59 -16.82
C GLY A 352 12.55 6.22 -18.13
N SER A 353 13.33 7.30 -18.04
CA SER A 353 13.95 7.96 -19.19
C SER A 353 14.93 7.02 -19.91
N VAL A 354 15.78 6.30 -19.16
CA VAL A 354 16.72 5.30 -19.72
C VAL A 354 15.96 4.16 -20.40
N ILE A 355 14.97 3.59 -19.72
CA ILE A 355 14.16 2.48 -20.26
C ILE A 355 13.40 2.91 -21.51
N HIS A 356 12.84 4.12 -21.53
CA HIS A 356 12.12 4.68 -22.68
C HIS A 356 13.05 4.78 -23.92
N SER A 357 14.24 5.34 -23.74
CA SER A 357 15.25 5.45 -24.82
C SER A 357 15.74 4.08 -25.29
N MET A 358 16.01 3.15 -24.35
CA MET A 358 16.41 1.77 -24.67
C MET A 358 15.32 1.05 -25.46
N HIS A 359 14.07 1.14 -25.02
CA HIS A 359 12.94 0.50 -25.69
C HIS A 359 12.79 1.02 -27.13
N HIS A 360 12.94 2.34 -27.34
CA HIS A 360 12.89 2.95 -28.66
C HIS A 360 14.03 2.43 -29.56
N ALA A 361 15.25 2.43 -29.07
CA ALA A 361 16.43 1.98 -29.82
C ALA A 361 16.37 0.47 -30.17
N LEU A 362 15.88 -0.37 -29.26
CA LEU A 362 15.67 -1.81 -29.51
C LEU A 362 14.58 -2.06 -30.54
N HIS A 363 13.47 -1.29 -30.46
CA HIS A 363 12.38 -1.42 -31.43
C HIS A 363 12.81 -1.03 -32.85
N GLU A 364 13.63 0.01 -33.03
CA GLU A 364 14.20 0.38 -34.34
C GLU A 364 15.09 -0.72 -34.93
N LYS A 365 15.75 -1.52 -34.07
CA LYS A 365 16.57 -2.68 -34.50
C LYS A 365 15.80 -3.99 -34.57
N HIS A 366 14.47 -3.97 -34.33
CA HIS A 366 13.64 -5.18 -34.26
C HIS A 366 14.13 -6.23 -33.23
N ASP A 367 14.83 -5.77 -32.17
CA ASP A 367 15.29 -6.62 -31.08
C ASP A 367 14.21 -6.66 -29.98
N HIS A 368 13.47 -7.76 -29.94
CA HIS A 368 12.40 -8.01 -28.95
C HIS A 368 12.85 -8.96 -27.83
N GLU A 369 14.07 -9.49 -27.89
CA GLU A 369 14.59 -10.44 -26.89
C GLU A 369 15.33 -9.74 -25.75
N THR A 370 15.93 -8.59 -26.02
CA THR A 370 16.73 -7.85 -25.03
C THR A 370 15.85 -7.10 -24.06
N ASP A 371 16.02 -7.39 -22.76
CA ASP A 371 15.33 -6.66 -21.69
C ASP A 371 15.89 -5.23 -21.56
N PRO A 372 15.09 -4.19 -21.81
CA PRO A 372 15.50 -2.79 -21.66
C PRO A 372 15.71 -2.35 -20.21
N GLN A 373 15.33 -3.16 -19.21
CA GLN A 373 15.51 -2.86 -17.78
C GLN A 373 16.80 -3.44 -17.21
N ASP A 374 17.44 -4.39 -17.91
CA ASP A 374 18.67 -5.02 -17.44
C ASP A 374 19.88 -4.13 -17.66
N MET A 375 20.47 -3.64 -16.55
CA MET A 375 21.67 -2.78 -16.58
C MET A 375 22.88 -3.43 -17.24
N ARG A 376 22.92 -4.76 -17.35
CA ARG A 376 24.00 -5.47 -18.06
C ARG A 376 23.97 -5.25 -19.56
N ASN A 377 22.83 -4.86 -20.12
CA ASN A 377 22.65 -4.53 -21.54
C ASN A 377 22.93 -3.04 -21.83
N MET A 378 23.10 -2.21 -20.79
CA MET A 378 23.36 -0.78 -20.88
C MET A 378 24.86 -0.47 -20.92
N GLY A 379 25.20 0.79 -21.05
CA GLY A 379 26.57 1.30 -20.94
C GLY A 379 26.84 2.46 -21.91
N GLY A 380 27.68 3.42 -21.51
CA GLY A 380 28.11 4.53 -22.34
C GLY A 380 27.06 5.62 -22.61
N PHE A 381 25.92 5.62 -21.91
CA PHE A 381 24.81 6.55 -22.19
C PHE A 381 25.07 8.00 -21.75
N ARG A 382 26.15 8.26 -21.00
CA ARG A 382 26.49 9.58 -20.46
C ARG A 382 26.44 10.71 -21.50
N LYS A 383 26.97 10.47 -22.70
CA LYS A 383 27.03 11.49 -23.76
C LYS A 383 25.74 11.66 -24.54
N LYS A 384 24.91 10.61 -24.57
CA LYS A 384 23.64 10.57 -25.32
C LYS A 384 22.46 11.09 -24.51
N MET A 385 22.52 10.93 -23.18
CA MET A 385 21.50 11.35 -22.22
C MET A 385 22.11 12.22 -21.11
N PRO A 386 22.64 13.42 -21.43
CA PRO A 386 23.38 14.24 -20.47
C PRO A 386 22.50 14.78 -19.34
N ILE A 387 21.24 15.18 -19.60
CA ILE A 387 20.32 15.71 -18.58
C ILE A 387 19.90 14.59 -17.62
N THR A 388 19.48 13.46 -18.17
CA THR A 388 19.12 12.26 -17.39
C THR A 388 20.29 11.80 -16.53
N HIS A 389 21.49 11.69 -17.11
CA HIS A 389 22.71 11.31 -16.40
C HIS A 389 23.00 12.26 -15.22
N PHE A 390 23.04 13.58 -15.48
CA PHE A 390 23.39 14.54 -14.44
C PHE A 390 22.37 14.57 -13.32
N SER A 391 21.07 14.57 -13.63
CA SER A 391 20.01 14.54 -12.64
C SER A 391 20.03 13.26 -11.77
N MET A 392 20.23 12.08 -12.39
CA MET A 392 20.39 10.83 -11.66
C MET A 392 21.63 10.82 -10.78
N LEU A 393 22.73 11.43 -11.25
CA LEU A 393 23.97 11.52 -10.48
C LEU A 393 23.80 12.40 -9.23
N LEU A 394 23.16 13.58 -9.34
CA LEU A 394 22.84 14.42 -8.18
C LEU A 394 22.03 13.64 -7.12
N SER A 395 20.98 12.94 -7.53
CA SER A 395 20.17 12.15 -6.64
C SER A 395 20.88 10.91 -6.07
N THR A 396 21.84 10.35 -6.83
CA THR A 396 22.71 9.26 -6.35
C THR A 396 23.67 9.77 -5.28
N PHE A 397 24.24 10.95 -5.42
CA PHE A 397 25.02 11.58 -4.34
C PHE A 397 24.16 11.83 -3.10
N ALA A 398 22.92 12.31 -3.29
CA ALA A 398 22.00 12.53 -2.17
C ALA A 398 21.72 11.24 -1.40
N ILE A 399 21.27 10.17 -2.07
CA ILE A 399 20.95 8.91 -1.40
C ILE A 399 22.17 8.20 -0.82
N ALA A 400 23.35 8.37 -1.41
CA ALA A 400 24.60 7.84 -0.88
C ALA A 400 25.06 8.56 0.40
N GLY A 401 24.49 9.73 0.72
CA GLY A 401 24.87 10.52 1.89
C GLY A 401 26.19 11.27 1.67
N VAL A 402 26.39 11.83 0.49
CA VAL A 402 27.56 12.68 0.19
C VAL A 402 27.29 14.10 0.68
N PRO A 403 28.21 14.78 1.37
CA PRO A 403 28.08 16.19 1.76
C PRO A 403 27.65 17.09 0.60
N LEU A 404 26.96 18.19 0.87
CA LEU A 404 26.34 19.13 -0.08
C LEU A 404 25.01 18.66 -0.70
N PHE A 405 24.53 17.46 -0.34
CA PHE A 405 23.25 16.93 -0.80
C PHE A 405 22.28 16.72 0.34
N SER A 406 20.98 16.83 0.04
CA SER A 406 19.91 16.77 1.04
C SER A 406 19.89 15.45 1.84
N GLY A 407 20.19 14.34 1.17
CA GLY A 407 20.21 13.03 1.81
C GLY A 407 21.36 12.85 2.81
N PHE A 408 22.44 13.59 2.72
CA PHE A 408 23.48 13.63 3.75
C PHE A 408 22.93 14.18 5.05
N LEU A 409 22.30 15.36 5.01
CA LEU A 409 21.73 16.00 6.20
C LEU A 409 20.77 15.09 6.95
N SER A 410 19.79 14.53 6.23
CA SER A 410 18.74 13.73 6.85
C SER A 410 19.23 12.35 7.31
N LYS A 411 20.13 11.69 6.56
CA LYS A 411 20.69 10.40 6.95
C LYS A 411 21.65 10.52 8.12
N ASP A 412 22.46 11.57 8.14
CA ASP A 412 23.36 11.83 9.25
C ASP A 412 22.61 12.09 10.56
N ALA A 413 21.50 12.84 10.51
CA ALA A 413 20.62 13.03 11.65
C ALA A 413 20.06 11.70 12.20
N ILE A 414 19.63 10.78 11.31
CA ILE A 414 19.19 9.44 11.72
C ILE A 414 20.34 8.65 12.39
N LEU A 415 21.53 8.64 11.77
CA LEU A 415 22.66 7.88 12.27
C LEU A 415 23.18 8.46 13.59
N ALA A 416 23.21 9.78 13.75
CA ALA A 416 23.54 10.44 15.01
C ALA A 416 22.55 10.08 16.11
N GLY A 417 21.26 10.11 15.82
CA GLY A 417 20.21 9.72 16.77
C GLY A 417 20.28 8.26 17.18
N THR A 418 20.48 7.34 16.22
CA THR A 418 20.65 5.91 16.56
C THR A 418 21.92 5.64 17.36
N LEU A 419 23.00 6.39 17.12
CA LEU A 419 24.23 6.30 17.89
C LEU A 419 24.03 6.84 19.32
N SER A 420 23.37 7.99 19.49
CA SER A 420 23.00 8.56 20.78
C SER A 420 22.14 7.57 21.59
N PHE A 421 21.14 6.96 20.95
CA PHE A 421 20.30 5.95 21.59
C PHE A 421 21.12 4.75 22.09
N ALA A 422 22.06 4.24 21.28
CA ALA A 422 22.91 3.10 21.66
C ALA A 422 23.95 3.46 22.73
N GLN A 423 24.45 4.70 22.79
CA GLN A 423 25.31 5.16 23.87
C GLN A 423 24.62 5.14 25.22
N GLN A 424 23.33 5.45 25.25
CA GLN A 424 22.49 5.43 26.44
C GLN A 424 21.90 4.04 26.73
N ASN A 425 21.78 3.20 25.71
CA ASN A 425 21.26 1.83 25.76
C ASN A 425 22.26 0.84 25.11
N PRO A 426 23.42 0.52 25.73
CA PRO A 426 24.51 -0.26 25.10
C PRO A 426 24.11 -1.65 24.64
N GLN A 427 23.06 -2.25 25.25
CA GLN A 427 22.50 -3.54 24.85
C GLN A 427 21.92 -3.54 23.43
N HIS A 428 21.62 -2.37 22.87
CA HIS A 428 21.04 -2.20 21.53
C HIS A 428 22.05 -1.69 20.47
N ILE A 429 23.34 -1.95 20.67
CA ILE A 429 24.44 -1.53 19.77
C ILE A 429 24.27 -2.04 18.31
N LEU A 430 23.46 -3.07 18.09
CA LEU A 430 23.18 -3.59 16.74
C LEU A 430 22.46 -2.58 15.87
N LEU A 431 21.66 -1.67 16.44
CA LEU A 431 20.85 -0.69 15.67
C LEU A 431 21.73 0.29 14.87
N PRO A 432 22.70 1.01 15.46
CA PRO A 432 23.62 1.83 14.67
C PRO A 432 24.51 1.00 13.73
N ILE A 433 24.93 -0.23 14.09
CA ILE A 433 25.66 -1.10 13.19
C ILE A 433 24.85 -1.39 11.93
N PHE A 434 23.58 -1.72 12.04
CA PHE A 434 22.68 -1.89 10.89
C PHE A 434 22.60 -0.61 10.04
N GLY A 435 22.45 0.55 10.68
CA GLY A 435 22.40 1.85 10.01
C GLY A 435 23.68 2.13 9.20
N PHE A 436 24.85 2.16 9.84
CA PHE A 436 26.11 2.47 9.17
C PHE A 436 26.47 1.44 8.09
N SER A 437 26.26 0.13 8.34
CA SER A 437 26.51 -0.90 7.34
C SER A 437 25.62 -0.76 6.11
N ALA A 438 24.32 -0.49 6.31
CA ALA A 438 23.41 -0.25 5.20
C ALA A 438 23.79 1.03 4.43
N ALA A 439 24.36 2.07 5.07
CA ALA A 439 24.84 3.28 4.39
C ALA A 439 26.00 2.96 3.41
N ALA A 440 26.99 2.20 3.84
CA ALA A 440 28.10 1.76 2.99
C ALA A 440 27.61 0.96 1.77
N ILE A 441 26.69 0.01 2.02
CA ILE A 441 26.12 -0.84 0.98
C ILE A 441 25.26 0.00 0.01
N THR A 442 24.51 0.99 0.52
CA THR A 442 23.70 1.91 -0.31
C THR A 442 24.59 2.69 -1.29
N ALA A 443 25.67 3.27 -0.79
CA ALA A 443 26.62 3.99 -1.64
C ALA A 443 27.20 3.07 -2.73
N PHE A 444 27.53 1.82 -2.39
CA PHE A 444 28.07 0.86 -3.34
C PHE A 444 27.07 0.53 -4.47
N TYR A 445 25.85 0.06 -4.14
CA TYR A 445 24.94 -0.39 -5.20
C TYR A 445 24.37 0.76 -6.04
N MET A 446 24.21 1.95 -5.47
CA MET A 446 23.78 3.13 -6.23
C MET A 446 24.82 3.56 -7.25
N PHE A 447 26.10 3.61 -6.86
CA PHE A 447 27.17 3.90 -7.82
C PHE A 447 27.41 2.74 -8.80
N ARG A 448 27.22 1.48 -8.41
CA ARG A 448 27.16 0.34 -9.35
C ARG A 448 26.13 0.59 -10.44
N MET A 449 24.92 1.00 -10.09
CA MET A 449 23.85 1.31 -11.05
C MET A 449 24.27 2.42 -12.03
N ILE A 450 24.80 3.55 -11.52
CA ILE A 450 25.26 4.66 -12.35
C ILE A 450 26.42 4.26 -13.28
N PHE A 451 27.38 3.52 -12.77
CA PHE A 451 28.54 3.09 -13.54
C PHE A 451 28.18 2.10 -14.65
N LEU A 452 27.29 1.16 -14.39
CA LEU A 452 26.83 0.22 -15.42
C LEU A 452 26.00 0.92 -16.49
N THR A 453 25.11 1.84 -16.12
CA THR A 453 24.21 2.50 -17.08
C THR A 453 24.91 3.57 -17.92
N PHE A 454 25.73 4.44 -17.30
CA PHE A 454 26.24 5.63 -17.98
C PHE A 454 27.72 5.59 -18.34
N TYR A 455 28.56 4.83 -17.63
CA TYR A 455 30.02 4.85 -17.79
C TYR A 455 30.61 3.54 -18.30
N GLY A 456 29.89 2.41 -18.15
CA GLY A 456 30.33 1.10 -18.64
C GLY A 456 30.49 1.09 -20.16
N GLU A 457 31.23 0.11 -20.66
CA GLU A 457 31.29 -0.20 -22.10
C GLU A 457 29.92 -0.74 -22.55
N ALA A 458 29.40 -0.19 -23.63
CA ALA A 458 28.17 -0.70 -24.20
C ALA A 458 28.34 -2.14 -24.70
N LYS A 459 27.55 -3.02 -24.17
CA LYS A 459 27.53 -4.41 -24.64
C LYS A 459 26.90 -4.58 -26.02
N LYS A 460 26.05 -3.64 -26.41
CA LYS A 460 25.41 -3.56 -27.73
C LYS A 460 25.76 -2.22 -28.38
N PRO A 461 26.95 -2.10 -29.04
CA PRO A 461 27.35 -0.85 -29.72
C PRO A 461 26.37 -0.42 -30.80
N GLU A 462 25.60 -1.35 -31.32
CA GLU A 462 24.65 -1.18 -32.43
C GLU A 462 23.50 -0.23 -32.07
N ILE A 463 23.05 -0.23 -30.81
CA ILE A 463 21.94 0.60 -30.34
C ILE A 463 22.37 1.96 -29.78
N ILE A 464 23.67 2.17 -29.51
CA ILE A 464 24.15 3.42 -28.89
C ILE A 464 23.82 4.64 -29.73
N ASN A 465 23.85 4.51 -31.04
CA ASN A 465 23.60 5.64 -31.94
C ASN A 465 22.13 6.08 -31.89
N ASP A 466 21.23 5.16 -31.60
CA ASP A 466 19.78 5.37 -31.54
C ASP A 466 19.31 5.80 -30.13
N ILE A 467 20.20 5.68 -29.11
CA ILE A 467 19.95 6.23 -27.77
C ILE A 467 19.97 7.76 -27.82
N HIS A 468 18.93 8.38 -27.29
CA HIS A 468 18.75 9.83 -27.28
C HIS A 468 18.13 10.32 -25.95
N GLU A 469 18.28 11.60 -25.67
CA GLU A 469 17.67 12.22 -24.50
C GLU A 469 16.14 12.23 -24.61
N SER A 470 15.47 12.08 -23.48
CA SER A 470 14.00 12.10 -23.43
C SER A 470 13.42 13.49 -23.69
N PRO A 471 12.14 13.59 -24.10
CA PRO A 471 11.44 14.86 -24.31
C PRO A 471 11.44 15.77 -23.08
N ARG A 472 11.13 17.06 -23.29
CA ARG A 472 11.16 18.08 -22.21
C ARG A 472 10.19 17.80 -21.07
N GLU A 473 9.05 17.21 -21.37
CA GLU A 473 8.04 16.81 -20.37
C GLU A 473 8.56 15.72 -19.42
N MET A 474 9.55 14.94 -19.86
CA MET A 474 10.21 13.95 -19.03
C MET A 474 11.46 14.55 -18.34
N THR A 475 12.25 15.35 -19.05
CA THR A 475 13.49 15.93 -18.49
C THR A 475 13.23 17.12 -17.56
N GLY A 476 12.12 17.84 -17.71
CA GLY A 476 11.73 18.93 -16.80
C GLY A 476 11.60 18.49 -15.33
N PRO A 477 10.79 17.48 -15.02
CA PRO A 477 10.74 16.87 -13.68
C PRO A 477 12.11 16.40 -13.16
N LEU A 478 12.95 15.82 -14.01
CA LEU A 478 14.30 15.38 -13.64
C LEU A 478 15.18 16.55 -13.16
N VAL A 479 15.20 17.66 -13.91
CA VAL A 479 15.99 18.85 -13.55
C VAL A 479 15.47 19.47 -12.26
N LEU A 480 14.15 19.60 -12.12
CA LEU A 480 13.53 20.15 -10.91
C LEU A 480 13.91 19.34 -9.66
N LEU A 481 13.67 18.04 -9.69
CA LEU A 481 13.89 17.17 -8.53
C LEU A 481 15.39 16.94 -8.26
N GLY A 482 16.22 16.90 -9.31
CA GLY A 482 17.68 16.92 -9.17
C GLY A 482 18.19 18.17 -8.45
N GLY A 483 17.65 19.33 -8.80
CA GLY A 483 17.93 20.60 -8.10
C GLY A 483 17.46 20.57 -6.64
N LEU A 484 16.26 20.03 -6.36
CA LEU A 484 15.74 19.88 -5.01
C LEU A 484 16.48 18.81 -4.17
N SER A 485 17.37 18.03 -4.76
CA SER A 485 18.24 17.10 -4.04
C SER A 485 19.47 17.77 -3.39
N LEU A 486 19.65 19.09 -3.57
CA LEU A 486 20.73 19.86 -2.96
C LEU A 486 20.35 20.32 -1.55
N PHE A 487 21.34 20.50 -0.68
CA PHE A 487 21.16 20.92 0.73
C PHE A 487 20.52 22.30 0.90
N VAL A 488 20.74 23.21 -0.05
CA VAL A 488 20.38 24.63 0.03
C VAL A 488 18.92 24.86 0.45
N TRP A 489 18.00 24.09 -0.10
CA TRP A 489 16.54 24.23 0.16
C TRP A 489 16.11 23.88 1.57
N TYR A 490 16.89 23.05 2.25
CA TYR A 490 16.55 22.49 3.56
C TYR A 490 17.22 23.22 4.72
N THR A 491 18.30 23.97 4.44
CA THR A 491 19.10 24.69 5.45
C THR A 491 18.87 26.20 5.42
N LEU A 492 17.90 26.69 4.65
CA LEU A 492 17.51 28.09 4.65
C LEU A 492 17.05 28.52 6.07
N PRO A 493 17.42 29.71 6.53
CA PRO A 493 18.23 30.75 5.85
C PRO A 493 19.74 30.63 6.07
N TYR A 494 20.23 29.60 6.77
CA TYR A 494 21.62 29.51 7.24
C TYR A 494 22.61 28.97 6.19
N PHE A 495 22.14 28.27 5.14
CA PHE A 495 22.96 27.69 4.07
C PHE A 495 24.10 26.79 4.56
N ASN A 496 23.92 26.06 5.66
CA ASN A 496 24.95 25.19 6.22
C ASN A 496 24.85 23.77 5.63
N PRO A 497 25.86 23.29 4.85
CA PRO A 497 25.82 21.98 4.24
C PRO A 497 26.10 20.81 5.21
N MET A 498 26.53 21.10 6.43
CA MET A 498 26.94 20.13 7.45
C MET A 498 25.94 19.99 8.60
N SER A 499 24.90 20.81 8.64
CA SER A 499 23.94 20.83 9.73
C SER A 499 22.50 20.84 9.22
N THR A 500 21.61 20.21 9.96
CA THR A 500 20.17 20.21 9.70
C THR A 500 19.49 21.50 10.12
N TYR A 501 20.19 22.44 10.74
CA TYR A 501 19.61 23.72 11.14
C TYR A 501 19.00 24.48 9.97
N GLY A 502 17.72 24.79 10.08
CA GLY A 502 16.94 25.48 9.06
C GLY A 502 15.45 25.45 9.40
N TRP A 503 14.61 25.93 8.48
CA TRP A 503 13.16 26.06 8.66
C TRP A 503 12.49 24.76 9.14
N PHE A 504 13.03 23.59 8.76
CA PHE A 504 12.40 22.30 9.09
C PHE A 504 12.52 22.00 10.59
N THR A 505 13.70 22.16 11.18
CA THR A 505 13.96 21.85 12.60
C THR A 505 13.17 22.76 13.54
N ASP A 506 12.88 23.97 13.09
CA ASP A 506 12.10 24.92 13.88
C ASP A 506 10.58 24.58 13.86
N LEU A 507 10.10 24.01 12.75
CA LEU A 507 8.69 23.66 12.57
C LEU A 507 8.28 22.29 13.10
N VAL A 508 9.22 21.32 13.10
CA VAL A 508 8.96 19.95 13.57
C VAL A 508 9.84 19.67 14.77
N VAL A 509 9.26 19.87 15.95
CA VAL A 509 9.97 19.72 17.24
C VAL A 509 9.66 18.38 17.91
N PRO A 510 10.62 17.79 18.66
CA PRO A 510 10.42 16.55 19.38
C PRO A 510 9.43 16.72 20.54
N THR A 511 8.70 15.65 20.86
CA THR A 511 7.80 15.58 22.01
C THR A 511 8.51 14.98 23.24
N ASP A 512 7.92 15.17 24.43
CA ASP A 512 8.39 14.54 25.68
C ASP A 512 7.92 13.08 25.83
N ALA A 513 7.57 12.40 24.71
CA ALA A 513 7.16 11.00 24.72
C ALA A 513 8.31 10.09 25.18
N VAL A 514 8.00 9.11 26.02
CA VAL A 514 8.97 8.20 26.62
C VAL A 514 9.42 7.15 25.60
N VAL A 515 10.74 7.02 25.48
CA VAL A 515 11.41 6.02 24.62
C VAL A 515 12.10 4.96 25.48
N PRO A 516 12.64 3.86 24.87
CA PRO A 516 13.37 2.84 25.63
C PRO A 516 14.51 3.41 26.45
N GLY A 517 14.67 2.91 27.69
CA GLY A 517 15.67 3.38 28.65
C GLY A 517 15.16 4.47 29.60
N ASN A 518 13.84 4.71 29.63
CA ASN A 518 13.18 5.76 30.42
C ASN A 518 13.66 7.18 30.07
N LEU A 519 14.02 7.38 28.82
CA LEU A 519 14.41 8.68 28.25
C LEU A 519 13.22 9.28 27.50
N THR A 520 13.28 10.56 27.20
CA THR A 520 12.36 11.22 26.29
C THR A 520 12.93 11.29 24.88
N ALA A 521 12.07 11.40 23.88
CA ALA A 521 12.51 11.63 22.50
C ALA A 521 13.38 12.90 22.38
N LYS A 522 13.06 13.93 23.16
CA LYS A 522 13.85 15.17 23.24
C LYS A 522 15.26 14.93 23.76
N GLU A 523 15.42 14.14 24.85
CA GLU A 523 16.74 13.82 25.40
C GLU A 523 17.60 13.00 24.41
N ILE A 524 16.99 12.10 23.61
CA ILE A 524 17.71 11.38 22.54
C ILE A 524 18.14 12.35 21.45
N GLU A 525 17.31 13.30 21.07
CA GLU A 525 17.63 14.28 20.03
C GLU A 525 18.70 15.27 20.49
N ASP A 526 18.64 15.73 21.75
CA ASP A 526 19.70 16.54 22.35
C ASP A 526 21.03 15.76 22.41
N GLY A 527 20.97 14.46 22.77
CA GLY A 527 22.14 13.56 22.69
C GLY A 527 22.66 13.36 21.28
N ALA A 528 21.80 13.37 20.27
CA ALA A 528 22.19 13.28 18.87
C ALA A 528 23.04 14.47 18.42
N HIS A 529 22.80 15.67 18.96
CA HIS A 529 23.66 16.83 18.72
C HIS A 529 25.09 16.61 19.22
N HIS A 530 25.27 15.95 20.35
CA HIS A 530 26.60 15.60 20.87
C HIS A 530 27.28 14.49 20.06
N ALA A 531 26.49 13.51 19.59
CA ALA A 531 27.00 12.41 18.76
C ALA A 531 27.22 12.79 17.27
N HIS A 532 26.74 13.97 16.83
CA HIS A 532 26.69 14.38 15.44
C HIS A 532 28.04 14.31 14.74
N TYR A 533 29.11 14.92 15.29
CA TYR A 533 30.41 14.89 14.63
C TYR A 533 30.99 13.49 14.44
N LEU A 534 30.82 12.61 15.44
CA LEU A 534 31.27 11.22 15.34
C LEU A 534 30.48 10.47 14.27
N ALA A 535 29.16 10.58 14.29
CA ALA A 535 28.29 9.97 13.30
C ALA A 535 28.61 10.48 11.89
N MET A 536 28.83 11.78 11.74
CA MET A 536 29.18 12.43 10.49
C MET A 536 30.49 11.89 9.91
N TYR A 537 31.57 11.80 10.70
CA TYR A 537 32.84 11.27 10.19
C TYR A 537 32.72 9.80 9.79
N ILE A 538 32.01 8.99 10.58
CA ILE A 538 31.76 7.58 10.24
C ILE A 538 30.91 7.48 8.96
N SER A 539 29.83 8.26 8.86
CA SER A 539 28.92 8.23 7.70
C SER A 539 29.64 8.64 6.40
N ILE A 540 30.47 9.68 6.44
CA ILE A 540 31.32 10.08 5.31
C ILE A 540 32.30 8.96 4.94
N ALA A 541 33.01 8.39 5.91
CA ALA A 541 33.98 7.33 5.65
C ALA A 541 33.33 6.09 5.02
N VAL A 542 32.17 5.64 5.52
CA VAL A 542 31.47 4.45 4.97
C VAL A 542 30.87 4.75 3.59
N ALA A 543 30.34 5.96 3.36
CA ALA A 543 29.81 6.35 2.06
C ALA A 543 30.92 6.37 1.00
N PHE A 544 32.03 7.04 1.28
CA PHE A 544 33.17 7.08 0.36
C PHE A 544 33.82 5.72 0.13
N SER A 545 33.87 4.85 1.16
CA SER A 545 34.36 3.47 0.98
C SER A 545 33.50 2.67 0.02
N GLY A 546 32.17 2.80 0.12
CA GLY A 546 31.21 2.18 -0.81
C GLY A 546 31.36 2.70 -2.25
N ILE A 547 31.48 4.02 -2.44
CA ILE A 547 31.73 4.65 -3.74
C ILE A 547 33.05 4.18 -4.34
N LEU A 548 34.13 4.20 -3.55
CA LEU A 548 35.45 3.78 -3.99
C LEU A 548 35.46 2.31 -4.42
N LEU A 549 34.83 1.43 -3.64
CA LEU A 549 34.73 0.02 -3.98
C LEU A 549 33.96 -0.18 -5.30
N ALA A 550 32.84 0.53 -5.51
CA ALA A 550 32.12 0.48 -6.77
C ALA A 550 32.97 0.99 -7.96
N TYR A 551 33.73 2.08 -7.77
CA TYR A 551 34.63 2.62 -8.79
C TYR A 551 35.74 1.63 -9.17
N LEU A 552 36.41 1.03 -8.17
CA LEU A 552 37.48 0.05 -8.38
C LEU A 552 36.97 -1.21 -9.08
N MET A 553 35.72 -1.61 -8.81
CA MET A 553 35.12 -2.81 -9.37
C MET A 553 34.58 -2.60 -10.80
N TYR A 554 33.83 -1.52 -11.05
CA TYR A 554 33.10 -1.35 -12.31
C TYR A 554 33.79 -0.41 -13.31
N ILE A 555 34.61 0.52 -12.87
CA ILE A 555 35.32 1.45 -13.77
C ILE A 555 36.78 1.00 -13.97
N LYS A 556 37.52 0.81 -12.89
CA LYS A 556 38.92 0.40 -12.98
C LYS A 556 39.09 -1.11 -13.22
N LYS A 557 38.06 -1.91 -12.93
CA LYS A 557 38.04 -3.39 -13.08
C LYS A 557 39.22 -4.09 -12.32
N ILE A 558 39.74 -3.44 -11.26
CA ILE A 558 40.78 -4.03 -10.39
C ILE A 558 40.21 -5.24 -9.66
N PHE A 559 38.99 -5.09 -9.15
CA PHE A 559 38.22 -6.17 -8.54
C PHE A 559 37.15 -6.64 -9.53
N VAL A 560 37.41 -7.75 -10.22
CA VAL A 560 36.43 -8.30 -11.20
C VAL A 560 35.22 -8.85 -10.45
N SER A 561 34.05 -8.27 -10.73
CA SER A 561 32.78 -8.59 -10.04
C SER A 561 32.42 -10.08 -10.10
N GLU A 562 32.68 -10.74 -11.24
CA GLU A 562 32.41 -12.17 -11.43
C GLU A 562 33.25 -13.06 -10.50
N ASN A 563 34.53 -12.69 -10.30
CA ASN A 563 35.42 -13.44 -9.40
C ASN A 563 34.98 -13.30 -7.93
N TRP A 564 34.50 -12.11 -7.54
CA TRP A 564 33.97 -11.89 -6.20
C TRP A 564 32.63 -12.60 -5.98
N ALA A 565 31.76 -12.62 -7.01
CA ALA A 565 30.52 -13.40 -6.97
C ALA A 565 30.79 -14.90 -6.78
N LYS A 566 31.78 -15.46 -7.49
CA LYS A 566 32.21 -16.85 -7.30
C LYS A 566 32.77 -17.12 -5.91
N LYS A 567 33.61 -16.20 -5.36
CA LYS A 567 34.16 -16.32 -4.00
C LYS A 567 33.10 -16.22 -2.93
N ALA A 568 32.11 -15.32 -3.09
CA ALA A 568 30.99 -15.18 -2.18
C ALA A 568 30.06 -16.42 -2.19
N GLY A 569 30.06 -17.21 -3.29
CA GLY A 569 29.40 -18.50 -3.41
C GLY A 569 27.95 -18.46 -2.94
N PHE A 570 27.67 -19.19 -1.86
CA PHE A 570 26.34 -19.30 -1.27
C PHE A 570 25.70 -17.94 -0.93
N LEU A 571 26.44 -16.99 -0.35
CA LEU A 571 25.92 -15.68 0.02
C LEU A 571 25.46 -14.88 -1.20
N TYR A 572 26.21 -14.97 -2.31
CA TYR A 572 25.80 -14.33 -3.56
C TYR A 572 24.49 -14.90 -4.09
N TYR A 573 24.35 -16.24 -4.15
CA TYR A 573 23.13 -16.89 -4.62
C TYR A 573 21.93 -16.61 -3.70
N TRP A 574 22.15 -16.52 -2.39
CA TRP A 574 21.12 -16.16 -1.43
C TRP A 574 20.60 -14.75 -1.66
N SER A 575 21.49 -13.77 -1.79
CA SER A 575 21.14 -12.39 -2.09
C SER A 575 20.46 -12.27 -3.46
N LEU A 576 21.00 -12.90 -4.51
CA LEU A 576 20.44 -12.88 -5.86
C LEU A 576 18.99 -13.42 -5.90
N ASN A 577 18.73 -14.50 -5.16
CA ASN A 577 17.40 -15.10 -5.05
C ASN A 577 16.55 -14.49 -3.92
N LYS A 578 16.87 -13.25 -3.49
CA LYS A 578 16.09 -12.51 -2.50
C LYS A 578 15.90 -13.31 -1.20
N TYR A 579 16.90 -14.05 -0.76
CA TYR A 579 16.88 -14.96 0.40
C TYR A 579 15.76 -16.02 0.35
N TYR A 580 15.25 -16.32 -0.83
CA TYR A 580 14.17 -17.28 -1.09
C TYR A 580 12.88 -16.99 -0.34
N PHE A 581 12.58 -15.70 -0.04
CA PHE A 581 11.35 -15.34 0.67
C PHE A 581 10.10 -15.70 -0.09
N ASP A 582 10.05 -15.43 -1.41
CA ASP A 582 8.90 -15.75 -2.24
C ASP A 582 8.63 -17.27 -2.26
N GLN A 583 9.68 -18.08 -2.36
CA GLN A 583 9.58 -19.54 -2.34
C GLN A 583 9.11 -20.06 -0.97
N ASN A 584 9.65 -19.48 0.12
CA ASN A 584 9.28 -19.85 1.48
C ASN A 584 7.82 -19.45 1.77
N TYR A 585 7.38 -18.27 1.37
CA TYR A 585 5.98 -17.86 1.55
C TYR A 585 5.03 -18.71 0.71
N ASN A 586 5.41 -19.05 -0.52
CA ASN A 586 4.61 -19.98 -1.31
C ASN A 586 4.49 -21.33 -0.61
N ARG A 587 5.60 -21.89 -0.11
CA ARG A 587 5.64 -23.22 0.53
C ARG A 587 4.91 -23.26 1.87
N PHE A 588 5.10 -22.25 2.74
CA PHE A 588 4.67 -22.30 4.14
C PHE A 588 3.39 -21.50 4.42
N LEU A 589 3.01 -20.56 3.56
CA LEU A 589 1.81 -19.74 3.72
C LEU A 589 0.78 -19.99 2.61
N TYR A 590 1.13 -19.74 1.34
CA TYR A 590 0.14 -19.75 0.26
C TYR A 590 -0.40 -21.15 -0.02
N GLN A 591 0.46 -22.14 -0.21
CA GLN A 591 0.02 -23.50 -0.51
C GLN A 591 -0.75 -24.16 0.66
N PRO A 592 -0.37 -24.01 1.93
CA PRO A 592 -1.18 -24.49 3.05
C PRO A 592 -2.55 -23.79 3.14
N THR A 593 -2.59 -22.45 2.94
CA THR A 593 -3.84 -21.69 2.95
C THR A 593 -4.79 -22.15 1.84
N LEU A 594 -4.28 -22.32 0.63
CA LEU A 594 -5.07 -22.81 -0.50
C LEU A 594 -5.55 -24.26 -0.29
N ARG A 595 -4.75 -25.11 0.37
CA ARG A 595 -5.18 -26.46 0.76
C ARG A 595 -6.28 -26.41 1.80
N LEU A 596 -6.15 -25.54 2.79
CA LEU A 596 -7.19 -25.32 3.81
C LEU A 596 -8.48 -24.79 3.17
N ALA A 597 -8.38 -23.78 2.31
CA ALA A 597 -9.54 -23.23 1.59
C ALA A 597 -10.27 -24.28 0.76
N ARG A 598 -9.54 -25.14 0.02
CA ARG A 598 -10.13 -26.27 -0.71
C ARG A 598 -10.81 -27.27 0.23
N LYS A 599 -10.22 -27.54 1.40
CA LYS A 599 -10.81 -28.44 2.39
C LYS A 599 -12.10 -27.86 2.99
N VAL A 600 -12.09 -26.56 3.29
CA VAL A 600 -13.29 -25.86 3.79
C VAL A 600 -14.38 -25.83 2.71
N ALA A 601 -14.02 -25.52 1.45
CA ALA A 601 -14.98 -25.57 0.34
C ALA A 601 -15.57 -26.97 0.15
N TRP A 602 -14.78 -28.04 0.28
CA TRP A 602 -15.27 -29.41 0.20
C TRP A 602 -16.25 -29.74 1.37
N ILE A 603 -15.93 -29.29 2.60
CA ILE A 603 -16.82 -29.46 3.75
C ILE A 603 -18.15 -28.72 3.52
N ASP A 604 -18.09 -27.48 3.02
CA ASP A 604 -19.26 -26.64 2.79
C ASP A 604 -20.14 -27.22 1.67
N TRP A 605 -19.59 -27.40 0.46
CA TRP A 605 -20.36 -27.79 -0.72
C TRP A 605 -20.69 -29.30 -0.77
N ASP A 606 -19.69 -30.17 -0.55
CA ASP A 606 -19.85 -31.61 -0.74
C ASP A 606 -20.42 -32.29 0.51
N LEU A 607 -20.15 -31.78 1.71
CA LEU A 607 -20.63 -32.37 2.94
C LEU A 607 -21.89 -31.65 3.45
N TYR A 608 -21.77 -30.35 3.74
CA TYR A 608 -22.84 -29.61 4.39
C TYR A 608 -24.03 -29.34 3.46
N ASP A 609 -23.79 -28.73 2.31
CA ASP A 609 -24.86 -28.41 1.36
C ASP A 609 -25.51 -29.69 0.80
N LYS A 610 -24.70 -30.63 0.32
CA LYS A 610 -25.18 -31.82 -0.35
C LYS A 610 -25.94 -32.77 0.60
N TYR A 611 -25.38 -33.02 1.79
CA TYR A 611 -25.99 -34.02 2.70
C TYR A 611 -26.89 -33.41 3.77
N PHE A 612 -26.63 -32.17 4.22
CA PHE A 612 -27.45 -31.53 5.23
C PHE A 612 -28.52 -30.62 4.61
N ILE A 613 -28.17 -29.59 3.90
CA ILE A 613 -29.14 -28.63 3.35
C ILE A 613 -30.06 -29.30 2.32
N ASN A 614 -29.51 -30.02 1.35
CA ASN A 614 -30.30 -30.64 0.30
C ASN A 614 -31.15 -31.82 0.84
N SER A 615 -30.81 -32.41 1.99
CA SER A 615 -31.61 -33.44 2.60
C SER A 615 -33.00 -32.95 2.98
N PHE A 616 -33.17 -31.68 3.39
CA PHE A 616 -34.50 -31.08 3.64
C PHE A 616 -35.35 -31.06 2.37
N GLY A 617 -34.74 -30.74 1.23
CA GLY A 617 -35.42 -30.80 -0.06
C GLY A 617 -35.83 -32.25 -0.44
N HIS A 618 -34.95 -33.21 -0.21
CA HIS A 618 -35.24 -34.62 -0.45
C HIS A 618 -36.35 -35.15 0.47
N LEU A 619 -36.27 -34.82 1.76
CA LEU A 619 -37.33 -35.21 2.73
C LEU A 619 -38.68 -34.59 2.37
N THR A 620 -38.70 -33.31 2.00
CA THR A 620 -39.91 -32.62 1.54
C THR A 620 -40.45 -33.27 0.27
N SER A 621 -39.60 -33.64 -0.68
CA SER A 621 -40.03 -34.35 -1.89
C SER A 621 -40.60 -35.74 -1.58
N ILE A 622 -39.97 -36.47 -0.66
CA ILE A 622 -40.47 -37.79 -0.22
C ILE A 622 -41.81 -37.61 0.47
N ALA A 623 -41.93 -36.67 1.43
CA ALA A 623 -43.19 -36.38 2.11
C ALA A 623 -44.30 -36.00 1.12
N SER A 624 -44.02 -35.12 0.18
CA SER A 624 -44.96 -34.74 -0.90
C SER A 624 -45.40 -35.92 -1.75
N LYS A 625 -44.48 -36.83 -2.13
CA LYS A 625 -44.84 -38.05 -2.87
C LYS A 625 -45.71 -39.01 -2.05
N ILE A 626 -45.41 -39.15 -0.76
CA ILE A 626 -46.24 -39.97 0.16
C ILE A 626 -47.64 -39.36 0.31
N THR A 627 -47.70 -38.06 0.57
CA THR A 627 -48.97 -37.34 0.70
C THR A 627 -49.79 -37.42 -0.58
N GLY A 628 -49.17 -37.20 -1.74
CA GLY A 628 -49.88 -37.32 -3.02
C GLY A 628 -50.38 -38.75 -3.31
N LYS A 629 -49.62 -39.79 -2.89
CA LYS A 629 -50.10 -41.17 -3.01
C LYS A 629 -51.27 -41.47 -2.04
N LEU A 630 -51.19 -40.97 -0.82
CA LEU A 630 -52.29 -41.12 0.14
C LEU A 630 -53.54 -40.38 -0.31
N ASP A 631 -53.41 -39.20 -0.82
CA ASP A 631 -54.49 -38.40 -1.40
C ASP A 631 -55.17 -39.14 -2.54
N TYR A 632 -54.38 -39.47 -3.57
CA TYR A 632 -54.92 -40.14 -4.77
C TYR A 632 -55.46 -41.54 -4.49
N HIS A 633 -54.70 -42.44 -3.88
CA HIS A 633 -55.12 -43.81 -3.67
C HIS A 633 -56.03 -44.00 -2.43
N GLY A 634 -55.81 -43.25 -1.35
CA GLY A 634 -56.58 -43.35 -0.13
C GLY A 634 -57.86 -42.53 -0.18
N ILE A 635 -57.71 -41.23 -0.44
CA ILE A 635 -58.90 -40.33 -0.39
C ILE A 635 -59.70 -40.42 -1.70
N ASP A 636 -59.09 -40.17 -2.84
CA ASP A 636 -59.87 -40.11 -4.09
C ASP A 636 -60.42 -41.50 -4.48
N GLN A 637 -59.54 -42.49 -4.61
CA GLN A 637 -59.99 -43.79 -5.14
C GLN A 637 -60.82 -44.63 -4.10
N VAL A 638 -60.42 -44.61 -2.82
CA VAL A 638 -61.13 -45.41 -1.82
C VAL A 638 -62.34 -44.66 -1.25
N PHE A 639 -62.15 -43.42 -0.78
CA PHE A 639 -63.25 -42.69 -0.19
C PHE A 639 -64.18 -42.05 -1.24
N VAL A 640 -63.68 -41.31 -2.20
CA VAL A 640 -64.54 -40.59 -3.17
C VAL A 640 -65.10 -41.56 -4.20
N ASP A 641 -64.25 -42.22 -4.98
CA ASP A 641 -64.72 -43.18 -6.00
C ASP A 641 -65.32 -44.44 -5.42
N GLY A 642 -64.82 -44.87 -4.25
CA GLY A 642 -65.42 -46.00 -3.50
C GLY A 642 -66.86 -45.75 -3.10
N ASN A 643 -67.16 -44.59 -2.53
CA ASN A 643 -68.53 -44.18 -2.23
C ASN A 643 -69.40 -44.11 -3.47
N GLY A 644 -68.84 -43.54 -4.58
CA GLY A 644 -69.50 -43.56 -5.86
C GLY A 644 -69.83 -44.97 -6.37
N LYS A 645 -68.92 -45.92 -6.22
CA LYS A 645 -69.15 -47.34 -6.56
C LYS A 645 -70.23 -47.99 -5.68
N ILE A 646 -70.22 -47.68 -4.36
CA ILE A 646 -71.21 -48.14 -3.42
C ILE A 646 -72.62 -47.62 -3.79
N VAL A 647 -72.71 -46.33 -3.99
CA VAL A 647 -73.95 -45.67 -4.49
C VAL A 647 -74.41 -46.28 -5.79
N ASN A 648 -73.52 -46.50 -6.76
CA ASN A 648 -73.89 -47.18 -8.01
C ASN A 648 -74.31 -48.65 -7.83
N LEU A 649 -73.69 -49.39 -6.87
CA LEU A 649 -74.10 -50.72 -6.53
C LEU A 649 -75.50 -50.72 -5.93
N PHE A 650 -75.77 -49.84 -4.95
CA PHE A 650 -77.15 -49.68 -4.40
C PHE A 650 -78.13 -49.25 -5.48
N GLY A 651 -77.73 -48.31 -6.38
CA GLY A 651 -78.54 -47.91 -7.51
C GLY A 651 -78.91 -49.12 -8.42
N LYS A 652 -77.94 -50.02 -8.69
CA LYS A 652 -78.17 -51.23 -9.48
C LYS A 652 -79.16 -52.20 -8.75
N ILE A 653 -78.98 -52.35 -7.45
CA ILE A 653 -79.93 -53.20 -6.63
C ILE A 653 -81.35 -52.62 -6.63
N ILE A 654 -81.45 -51.31 -6.42
CA ILE A 654 -82.78 -50.64 -6.46
C ILE A 654 -83.37 -50.71 -7.87
N LYS A 655 -82.60 -50.59 -8.91
CA LYS A 655 -83.04 -50.74 -10.30
C LYS A 655 -83.61 -52.15 -10.61
N THR A 656 -83.08 -53.16 -9.99
CA THR A 656 -83.67 -54.53 -10.12
C THR A 656 -85.02 -54.67 -9.50
N ILE A 657 -85.41 -53.89 -8.53
CA ILE A 657 -86.74 -53.82 -7.88
C ILE A 657 -87.66 -52.99 -8.80
N GLN A 658 -87.16 -52.08 -9.56
CA GLN A 658 -87.94 -51.28 -10.57
C GLN A 658 -88.09 -52.08 -11.87
N THR A 659 -89.00 -53.07 -11.89
CA THR A 659 -89.19 -53.92 -13.06
C THR A 659 -90.05 -53.32 -14.15
N GLY A 660 -90.62 -52.10 -13.97
CA GLY A 660 -91.55 -51.48 -14.88
C GLY A 660 -92.91 -52.13 -15.06
N ARG A 661 -93.14 -53.21 -14.37
CA ARG A 661 -94.40 -53.95 -14.38
C ARG A 661 -95.27 -53.62 -13.18
N LEU A 662 -96.46 -53.03 -13.40
CA LEU A 662 -97.32 -52.59 -12.35
C LEU A 662 -97.68 -53.73 -11.35
N GLN A 663 -97.78 -54.96 -11.81
CA GLN A 663 -98.02 -56.14 -10.97
C GLN A 663 -96.96 -56.36 -9.90
N ASN A 664 -95.65 -56.15 -10.21
CA ASN A 664 -94.60 -56.32 -9.24
C ASN A 664 -94.59 -55.19 -8.18
N TYR A 665 -94.96 -53.97 -8.55
CA TYR A 665 -95.05 -52.88 -7.56
C TYR A 665 -96.24 -53.11 -6.60
N ILE A 666 -97.38 -53.60 -7.13
CA ILE A 666 -98.54 -54.03 -6.26
C ILE A 666 -98.10 -55.14 -5.33
N LEU A 667 -97.38 -56.19 -5.81
CA LEU A 667 -96.88 -57.25 -5.02
C LEU A 667 -95.97 -56.78 -3.89
N TYR A 668 -95.04 -55.83 -4.19
CA TYR A 668 -94.13 -55.24 -3.19
C TYR A 668 -94.85 -54.42 -2.15
N VAL A 669 -95.80 -53.61 -2.54
CA VAL A 669 -96.66 -52.82 -1.64
C VAL A 669 -97.48 -53.79 -0.76
N THR A 670 -98.11 -54.81 -1.35
CA THR A 670 -98.91 -55.79 -0.62
C THR A 670 -98.04 -56.59 0.39
N ALA A 671 -96.88 -57.05 -0.03
CA ALA A 671 -95.95 -57.71 0.85
C ALA A 671 -95.46 -56.78 2.00
N GLY A 672 -95.16 -55.48 1.70
CA GLY A 672 -94.80 -54.50 2.71
C GLY A 672 -95.91 -54.22 3.70
N VAL A 673 -97.16 -54.17 3.28
CA VAL A 673 -98.35 -54.00 4.17
C VAL A 673 -98.50 -55.27 5.04
N ILE A 674 -98.36 -56.45 4.48
CA ILE A 674 -98.42 -57.70 5.25
C ILE A 674 -97.31 -57.77 6.30
N ILE A 675 -96.01 -57.35 5.94
CA ILE A 675 -94.94 -57.32 6.89
C ILE A 675 -95.17 -56.29 8.00
N LEU A 676 -95.69 -55.09 7.67
CA LEU A 676 -96.09 -54.07 8.64
C LEU A 676 -97.21 -54.60 9.60
N MET A 677 -98.20 -55.30 9.06
CA MET A 677 -99.26 -55.92 9.85
C MET A 677 -98.73 -57.01 10.81
N ILE A 678 -97.79 -57.80 10.32
CA ILE A 678 -97.11 -58.81 11.18
C ILE A 678 -96.25 -58.08 12.24
N LEU A 679 -95.51 -57.05 11.92
CA LEU A 679 -94.74 -56.30 12.87
C LEU A 679 -95.59 -55.54 13.91
N GLN A 680 -96.85 -55.17 13.59
CA GLN A 680 -97.79 -54.59 14.54
C GLN A 680 -98.50 -55.60 15.41
N SER A 681 -98.48 -56.90 15.07
CA SER A 681 -99.10 -57.98 15.84
C SER A 681 -98.11 -58.63 16.82
N PHE A 682 -96.82 -58.17 16.80
CA PHE A 682 -95.82 -58.48 17.80
C PHE A 682 -95.50 -57.23 18.63
#